data_25bf292764a785cfbd2fa98f9759473f
#
_entry.id   25bf292764a785cfbd2fa98f9759473f
#
_cell.length_a   1.000
_cell.length_b   1.000
_cell.length_c   1.000
_cell.angle_alpha   90.00
_cell.angle_beta   90.00
_cell.angle_gamma   90.00
#
_symmetry.space_group_name_H-M   'P 1'
#
loop_
_entity.id
_entity.type
_entity.pdbx_description
1 polymer ?
#
loop_
_entity_poly.entity_id
_entity_poly.type
_entity_poly.pdbx_seq_one_letter_code
_entity_poly.pdbx_strand_id
1 'polypeptide(L)'
;MKRILLFSLCLLTFSLQAIWGQTKALTEPRNVIERVTGKSDLPISLVLKPNKGKLEGKTAFKYRVDHGVLKIEGSSPVALCRGFYDFVKSNRAGLYSWSGSNIRFPQQLLDGMEKQVVSPFARHYMFNVCTYGYSMPYWDWERWEKEIDWMALHGIDMPLALVGYEAIIARVWKKMGLTDEEINSYFVGPAHLPWMRMGNVSGIDGPLNEDWHRQQIALQHKILNRMKSLGMKPICPGFPGFIPEAFKRIYPNLHIIQTHWGGAFCNWMISPQEELFSKIGTAFIREWEKEFGKNDYYLVDSFNEMDIPFPAKGSKERYELLASYGDKVYQSIRHGNPDAVWTMQGWMFGYQRNIWDYETLGALVSKVPDDKMLLLDLAVDYNRHFWHSEVNWEYYKGFYNKPWVYSVIPNMGGKTGMTGILDFYANGHLEALSSANKGRLLAHGMAPEGIENNEVIYELLADAGWSDKEIDVHKWLKEYSCNRYGSCPAAVRRCWDLLLESVYGTFTDHPRYNWQFRPGTVRNGSININPSFFKAVESFVEVGAQMKGNPLYLADLAELTALYLGGKAELLVKAIDWQYEIGDTLRAAKFEKDFEHIMLGMDALLSTHPTLRLERWIDFAHKQAVTPEQRRQYERNARRIVTIWGPPVDDYSARVWSGLIRDYYLPRWKHYFASRKTGVGFDFAAWEKNWVESEGCSLQTPPADVVNTARSLMDYAAFITPSLIPNAKKGELGTWTVAPEKVETLSFRIPADKLNKLSAILLEKKGGKSSAVCSNMKLVADGKVLIDDVSDKVLHNDNLRTIYKVTLPDDIRGNNGVELQLRIKNTGLETASGQVSLIGE
;
A
#
# COMPACT_ATOMS: atom_id res chain seq x y z
N MET A 1 -21.84 -4.94 -64.93
CA MET A 1 -22.79 -4.67 -63.87
C MET A 1 -22.67 -5.59 -62.65
N LYS A 2 -22.65 -6.92 -62.72
CA LYS A 2 -22.57 -7.83 -61.55
C LYS A 2 -21.33 -7.63 -60.65
N ARG A 3 -20.13 -7.30 -61.16
CA ARG A 3 -18.92 -7.03 -60.40
C ARG A 3 -18.95 -5.68 -59.65
N ILE A 4 -19.62 -4.67 -60.21
CA ILE A 4 -19.77 -3.35 -59.57
C ILE A 4 -20.78 -3.45 -58.42
N LEU A 5 -21.85 -4.21 -58.59
CA LEU A 5 -22.83 -4.46 -57.49
C LEU A 5 -22.21 -5.24 -56.32
N LEU A 6 -21.36 -6.25 -56.59
CA LEU A 6 -20.67 -6.99 -55.54
C LEU A 6 -19.69 -6.09 -54.76
N PHE A 7 -18.95 -5.22 -55.44
CA PHE A 7 -18.01 -4.29 -54.82
C PHE A 7 -18.76 -3.22 -53.99
N SER A 8 -19.89 -2.71 -54.45
CA SER A 8 -20.75 -1.79 -53.71
C SER A 8 -21.38 -2.45 -52.47
N LEU A 9 -21.81 -3.72 -52.60
CA LEU A 9 -22.38 -4.47 -51.47
C LEU A 9 -21.30 -4.79 -50.39
N CYS A 10 -20.08 -5.15 -50.80
CA CYS A 10 -18.95 -5.33 -49.90
C CYS A 10 -18.53 -4.03 -49.17
N LEU A 11 -18.53 -2.90 -49.88
CA LEU A 11 -18.27 -1.57 -49.30
C LEU A 11 -19.39 -1.15 -48.34
N LEU A 12 -20.65 -1.43 -48.64
CA LEU A 12 -21.77 -1.16 -47.72
C LEU A 12 -21.72 -2.05 -46.47
N THR A 13 -21.40 -3.34 -46.63
CA THR A 13 -21.25 -4.25 -45.46
C THR A 13 -20.03 -3.89 -44.61
N PHE A 14 -18.91 -3.49 -45.21
CA PHE A 14 -17.73 -2.99 -44.48
C PHE A 14 -18.02 -1.67 -43.77
N SER A 15 -18.75 -0.74 -44.41
CA SER A 15 -19.13 0.51 -43.75
C SER A 15 -20.16 0.32 -42.64
N LEU A 16 -21.11 -0.57 -42.78
CA LEU A 16 -22.08 -0.93 -41.72
C LEU A 16 -21.43 -1.64 -40.56
N GLN A 17 -20.47 -2.57 -40.79
CA GLN A 17 -19.72 -3.21 -39.75
C GLN A 17 -18.78 -2.23 -39.01
N ALA A 18 -18.14 -1.29 -39.70
CA ALA A 18 -17.33 -0.24 -39.10
C ALA A 18 -18.17 0.73 -38.24
N ILE A 19 -19.35 1.13 -38.72
CA ILE A 19 -20.28 1.98 -37.97
C ILE A 19 -20.80 1.23 -36.71
N TRP A 20 -21.14 -0.04 -36.87
CA TRP A 20 -21.63 -0.87 -35.76
C TRP A 20 -20.53 -1.12 -34.70
N GLY A 21 -19.31 -1.36 -35.18
CA GLY A 21 -18.11 -1.50 -34.28
C GLY A 21 -17.78 -0.21 -33.53
N GLN A 22 -17.86 0.95 -34.17
CA GLN A 22 -17.69 2.25 -33.53
C GLN A 22 -18.80 2.53 -32.50
N THR A 23 -20.06 2.26 -32.83
CA THR A 23 -21.19 2.45 -31.89
C THR A 23 -21.02 1.59 -30.66
N LYS A 24 -20.61 0.32 -30.78
CA LYS A 24 -20.38 -0.59 -29.69
C LYS A 24 -19.19 -0.13 -28.81
N ALA A 25 -18.12 0.38 -29.40
CA ALA A 25 -16.94 0.88 -28.66
C ALA A 25 -17.21 2.18 -27.89
N LEU A 26 -18.24 2.95 -28.25
CA LEU A 26 -18.63 4.18 -27.55
C LEU A 26 -19.66 3.95 -26.44
N THR A 27 -20.29 2.78 -26.40
CA THR A 27 -21.34 2.47 -25.41
C THR A 27 -20.80 2.53 -24.00
N GLU A 28 -19.67 1.84 -23.73
CA GLU A 28 -19.18 1.74 -22.37
C GLU A 28 -18.60 3.05 -21.82
N PRO A 29 -17.83 3.88 -22.57
CA PRO A 29 -17.48 5.22 -22.12
C PRO A 29 -18.67 6.10 -21.76
N ARG A 30 -19.78 6.00 -22.51
CA ARG A 30 -21.04 6.70 -22.15
C ARG A 30 -21.58 6.19 -20.82
N ASN A 31 -21.67 4.88 -20.65
CA ASN A 31 -22.15 4.26 -19.41
C ASN A 31 -21.31 4.68 -18.20
N VAL A 32 -19.97 4.77 -18.34
CA VAL A 32 -19.09 5.30 -17.27
C VAL A 32 -19.48 6.73 -16.92
N ILE A 33 -19.62 7.61 -17.94
CA ILE A 33 -20.00 9.01 -17.71
C ILE A 33 -21.38 9.11 -17.04
N GLU A 34 -22.35 8.31 -17.47
CA GLU A 34 -23.70 8.27 -16.87
C GLU A 34 -23.65 7.82 -15.41
N ARG A 35 -22.90 6.75 -15.10
CA ARG A 35 -22.78 6.24 -13.71
C ARG A 35 -22.15 7.26 -12.76
N VAL A 36 -21.08 7.94 -13.22
CA VAL A 36 -20.33 8.87 -12.35
C VAL A 36 -21.01 10.25 -12.22
N THR A 37 -21.86 10.63 -13.17
CA THR A 37 -22.60 11.90 -13.14
C THR A 37 -24.04 11.76 -12.69
N GLY A 38 -24.59 10.54 -12.77
CA GLY A 38 -26.02 10.28 -12.56
C GLY A 38 -26.94 10.86 -13.65
N LYS A 39 -26.40 11.21 -14.85
CA LYS A 39 -27.13 11.88 -15.94
C LYS A 39 -26.84 11.21 -17.27
N SER A 40 -27.88 10.89 -18.03
CA SER A 40 -27.80 10.27 -19.37
C SER A 40 -27.86 11.27 -20.52
N ASP A 41 -28.35 12.49 -20.29
CA ASP A 41 -28.67 13.50 -21.27
C ASP A 41 -27.66 14.67 -21.36
N LEU A 42 -26.45 14.43 -20.93
CA LEU A 42 -25.39 15.44 -20.98
C LEU A 42 -25.04 15.81 -22.43
N PRO A 43 -24.78 17.11 -22.73
CA PRO A 43 -24.40 17.56 -24.06
C PRO A 43 -22.94 17.16 -24.39
N ILE A 44 -22.71 15.86 -24.54
CA ILE A 44 -21.40 15.26 -24.76
C ILE A 44 -21.43 14.43 -26.05
N SER A 45 -20.47 14.68 -26.95
CA SER A 45 -20.20 13.88 -28.14
C SER A 45 -18.86 13.17 -28.01
N LEU A 46 -18.86 11.84 -28.12
CA LEU A 46 -17.66 11.01 -28.04
C LEU A 46 -17.26 10.53 -29.43
N VAL A 47 -15.98 10.60 -29.76
CA VAL A 47 -15.42 10.15 -31.05
C VAL A 47 -14.18 9.30 -30.78
N LEU A 48 -14.22 8.04 -31.20
CA LEU A 48 -13.05 7.16 -31.16
C LEU A 48 -12.17 7.44 -32.38
N LYS A 49 -10.94 7.86 -32.12
CA LYS A 49 -9.97 8.25 -33.16
C LYS A 49 -8.60 7.69 -32.85
N PRO A 50 -8.32 6.43 -33.20
CA PRO A 50 -7.02 5.82 -32.99
C PRO A 50 -5.88 6.65 -33.60
N ASN A 51 -4.78 6.79 -32.87
CA ASN A 51 -3.62 7.54 -33.32
C ASN A 51 -2.95 6.86 -34.53
N LYS A 52 -2.35 7.66 -35.42
CA LYS A 52 -1.65 7.20 -36.62
C LYS A 52 -0.29 7.89 -36.74
N GLY A 53 0.62 7.30 -37.51
CA GLY A 53 1.95 7.86 -37.80
C GLY A 53 2.79 8.00 -36.52
N LYS A 54 3.37 9.18 -36.28
CA LYS A 54 4.24 9.43 -35.13
C LYS A 54 3.60 9.22 -33.76
N LEU A 55 2.27 9.21 -33.67
CA LEU A 55 1.52 8.99 -32.43
C LEU A 55 0.95 7.57 -32.35
N GLU A 56 1.24 6.71 -33.30
CA GLU A 56 0.79 5.31 -33.29
C GLU A 56 1.29 4.59 -32.03
N GLY A 57 0.42 3.85 -31.38
CA GLY A 57 0.72 3.16 -30.11
C GLY A 57 0.69 4.04 -28.85
N LYS A 58 0.63 5.38 -28.99
CA LYS A 58 0.48 6.28 -27.82
C LYS A 58 -0.99 6.44 -27.45
N THR A 59 -1.23 6.77 -26.17
CA THR A 59 -2.57 7.11 -25.67
C THR A 59 -2.77 8.62 -25.71
N ALA A 60 -3.91 9.09 -26.22
CA ALA A 60 -4.20 10.51 -26.35
C ALA A 60 -5.69 10.81 -26.27
N PHE A 61 -6.02 12.01 -25.82
CA PHE A 61 -7.35 12.59 -25.96
C PHE A 61 -7.25 14.06 -26.38
N LYS A 62 -8.35 14.54 -26.99
CA LYS A 62 -8.61 15.95 -27.25
C LYS A 62 -10.06 16.24 -26.91
N TYR A 63 -10.33 17.37 -26.28
CA TYR A 63 -11.69 17.85 -26.15
C TYR A 63 -11.82 19.30 -26.61
N ARG A 64 -13.03 19.67 -27.00
CA ARG A 64 -13.41 21.02 -27.39
C ARG A 64 -14.88 21.24 -27.07
N VAL A 65 -15.21 22.44 -26.58
CA VAL A 65 -16.60 22.89 -26.50
C VAL A 65 -16.97 23.66 -27.79
N ASP A 66 -18.06 23.29 -28.39
CA ASP A 66 -18.54 23.85 -29.65
C ASP A 66 -20.08 23.86 -29.67
N HIS A 67 -20.67 25.04 -29.76
CA HIS A 67 -22.13 25.28 -29.69
C HIS A 67 -22.78 24.62 -28.46
N GLY A 68 -22.17 24.81 -27.28
CA GLY A 68 -22.66 24.25 -26.02
C GLY A 68 -22.57 22.74 -25.90
N VAL A 69 -21.81 22.05 -26.78
CA VAL A 69 -21.58 20.60 -26.73
C VAL A 69 -20.10 20.31 -26.45
N LEU A 70 -19.82 19.49 -25.46
CA LEU A 70 -18.47 18.96 -25.20
C LEU A 70 -18.18 17.82 -26.17
N LYS A 71 -17.30 18.05 -27.13
CA LYS A 71 -16.80 17.04 -28.08
C LYS A 71 -15.49 16.46 -27.57
N ILE A 72 -15.41 15.14 -27.33
CA ILE A 72 -14.22 14.44 -26.87
C ILE A 72 -13.80 13.44 -27.95
N GLU A 73 -12.56 13.58 -28.44
CA GLU A 73 -11.86 12.61 -29.27
C GLU A 73 -10.88 11.84 -28.38
N GLY A 74 -10.85 10.51 -28.47
CA GLY A 74 -9.92 9.65 -27.73
C GLY A 74 -9.32 8.56 -28.59
N SER A 75 -8.05 8.22 -28.37
CA SER A 75 -7.37 7.14 -29.09
C SER A 75 -7.89 5.74 -28.71
N SER A 76 -8.56 5.64 -27.58
CA SER A 76 -9.20 4.43 -27.03
C SER A 76 -10.45 4.81 -26.21
N PRO A 77 -11.31 3.84 -25.87
CA PRO A 77 -12.44 4.10 -24.97
C PRO A 77 -12.01 4.65 -23.60
N VAL A 78 -10.91 4.13 -23.02
CA VAL A 78 -10.34 4.68 -21.77
C VAL A 78 -9.88 6.13 -21.97
N ALA A 79 -9.25 6.46 -23.10
CA ALA A 79 -8.82 7.83 -23.38
C ALA A 79 -10.00 8.82 -23.50
N LEU A 80 -11.18 8.34 -23.93
CA LEU A 80 -12.42 9.15 -23.91
C LEU A 80 -12.88 9.44 -22.48
N CYS A 81 -12.87 8.42 -21.59
CA CYS A 81 -13.19 8.60 -20.17
C CYS A 81 -12.19 9.54 -19.49
N ARG A 82 -10.89 9.38 -19.77
CA ARG A 82 -9.85 10.27 -19.27
C ARG A 82 -10.03 11.72 -19.74
N GLY A 83 -10.36 11.91 -21.01
CA GLY A 83 -10.66 13.24 -21.58
C GLY A 83 -11.87 13.90 -20.92
N PHE A 84 -12.92 13.12 -20.63
CA PHE A 84 -14.05 13.60 -19.84
C PHE A 84 -13.63 14.03 -18.42
N TYR A 85 -12.86 13.19 -17.74
CA TYR A 85 -12.44 13.49 -16.37
C TYR A 85 -11.46 14.67 -16.28
N ASP A 86 -10.56 14.80 -17.26
CA ASP A 86 -9.70 15.98 -17.39
C ASP A 86 -10.54 17.27 -17.60
N PHE A 87 -11.58 17.20 -18.43
CA PHE A 87 -12.51 18.32 -18.60
C PHE A 87 -13.21 18.68 -17.29
N VAL A 88 -13.70 17.68 -16.51
CA VAL A 88 -14.33 17.89 -15.20
C VAL A 88 -13.36 18.63 -14.28
N LYS A 89 -12.13 18.14 -14.15
CA LYS A 89 -11.09 18.78 -13.30
C LYS A 89 -10.69 20.17 -13.76
N SER A 90 -10.52 20.37 -15.05
CA SER A 90 -10.16 21.67 -15.64
C SER A 90 -11.23 22.75 -15.40
N ASN A 91 -12.48 22.34 -15.21
CA ASN A 91 -13.61 23.22 -14.89
C ASN A 91 -13.92 23.30 -13.39
N ARG A 92 -13.10 22.70 -12.53
CA ARG A 92 -13.33 22.62 -11.08
C ARG A 92 -14.72 22.03 -10.76
N ALA A 93 -15.12 21.04 -11.55
CA ALA A 93 -16.45 20.43 -11.48
C ALA A 93 -16.49 19.18 -10.60
N GLY A 94 -15.42 18.87 -9.87
CA GLY A 94 -15.37 17.82 -8.86
C GLY A 94 -14.38 16.71 -9.15
N LEU A 95 -14.38 15.73 -8.27
CA LEU A 95 -13.55 14.50 -8.33
C LEU A 95 -14.41 13.25 -8.14
N TYR A 96 -13.91 12.13 -8.66
CA TYR A 96 -14.39 10.78 -8.39
C TYR A 96 -13.34 10.01 -7.62
N SER A 97 -13.61 9.74 -6.35
CA SER A 97 -12.66 9.13 -5.40
C SER A 97 -13.27 7.91 -4.73
N TRP A 98 -12.47 7.10 -4.03
CA TRP A 98 -12.97 5.93 -3.27
C TRP A 98 -13.86 6.34 -2.09
N SER A 99 -13.55 7.47 -1.45
CA SER A 99 -14.35 8.03 -0.36
C SER A 99 -15.65 8.71 -0.81
N GLY A 100 -15.86 8.87 -2.13
CA GLY A 100 -17.06 9.46 -2.70
C GLY A 100 -16.84 10.20 -4.00
N SER A 101 -17.90 10.89 -4.44
CA SER A 101 -17.87 11.76 -5.62
C SER A 101 -18.62 13.05 -5.37
N ASN A 102 -18.08 14.14 -5.87
CA ASN A 102 -18.76 15.44 -5.87
C ASN A 102 -18.85 16.03 -7.29
N ILE A 103 -18.77 15.18 -8.33
CA ILE A 103 -18.84 15.64 -9.72
C ILE A 103 -20.16 16.37 -9.98
N ARG A 104 -20.05 17.59 -10.47
CA ARG A 104 -21.17 18.44 -10.92
C ARG A 104 -20.86 18.95 -12.32
N PHE A 105 -21.39 18.28 -13.35
CA PHE A 105 -21.18 18.71 -14.72
C PHE A 105 -21.66 20.16 -14.91
N PRO A 106 -20.84 21.05 -15.53
CA PRO A 106 -21.20 22.45 -15.71
C PRO A 106 -22.54 22.64 -16.43
N GLN A 107 -23.40 23.49 -15.90
CA GLN A 107 -24.71 23.80 -16.54
C GLN A 107 -24.55 24.57 -17.83
N GLN A 108 -23.50 25.40 -17.92
CA GLN A 108 -23.17 26.18 -19.10
C GLN A 108 -21.75 25.85 -19.54
N LEU A 109 -21.61 25.46 -20.80
CA LEU A 109 -20.31 25.18 -21.40
C LEU A 109 -19.85 26.42 -22.17
N LEU A 110 -18.59 26.81 -21.95
CA LEU A 110 -17.97 27.96 -22.62
C LEU A 110 -17.39 27.52 -23.95
N ASP A 111 -17.95 28.05 -25.04
CA ASP A 111 -17.48 27.75 -26.41
C ASP A 111 -16.01 28.17 -26.58
N GLY A 112 -15.27 27.41 -27.37
CA GLY A 112 -13.86 27.63 -27.63
C GLY A 112 -12.90 27.05 -26.61
N MET A 113 -13.36 26.49 -25.48
CA MET A 113 -12.49 25.73 -24.58
C MET A 113 -11.95 24.49 -25.30
N GLU A 114 -10.65 24.37 -25.39
CA GLU A 114 -9.99 23.25 -26.08
C GLU A 114 -8.75 22.80 -25.32
N LYS A 115 -8.52 21.48 -25.25
CA LYS A 115 -7.30 20.90 -24.72
C LYS A 115 -6.99 19.58 -25.43
N GLN A 116 -5.70 19.35 -25.68
CA GLN A 116 -5.20 18.08 -26.20
C GLN A 116 -4.06 17.58 -25.30
N VAL A 117 -4.10 16.29 -24.98
CA VAL A 117 -3.09 15.61 -24.17
C VAL A 117 -2.66 14.33 -24.88
N VAL A 118 -1.37 14.12 -24.98
CA VAL A 118 -0.75 12.88 -25.47
C VAL A 118 0.13 12.35 -24.35
N SER A 119 -0.14 11.16 -23.87
CA SER A 119 0.69 10.53 -22.86
C SER A 119 2.07 10.19 -23.45
N PRO A 120 3.17 10.39 -22.68
CA PRO A 120 4.50 9.89 -23.08
C PRO A 120 4.55 8.36 -23.09
N PHE A 121 3.63 7.69 -22.42
CA PHE A 121 3.54 6.25 -22.29
C PHE A 121 2.49 5.64 -23.22
N ALA A 122 2.71 4.41 -23.65
CA ALA A 122 1.75 3.67 -24.47
C ALA A 122 0.63 3.04 -23.62
N ARG A 123 0.89 2.77 -22.32
CA ARG A 123 -0.02 2.13 -21.38
C ARG A 123 0.08 2.75 -19.99
N HIS A 124 -0.95 2.49 -19.18
CA HIS A 124 -1.03 2.89 -17.77
C HIS A 124 -1.42 1.68 -16.92
N TYR A 125 -0.50 1.26 -16.06
CA TYR A 125 -0.59 0.05 -15.26
C TYR A 125 -1.20 0.31 -13.88
N MET A 126 -1.95 -0.66 -13.34
CA MET A 126 -2.44 -0.61 -11.96
C MET A 126 -2.53 -1.99 -11.31
N PHE A 127 -2.35 -1.98 -10.02
CA PHE A 127 -2.42 -3.03 -9.01
C PHE A 127 -1.13 -3.77 -8.75
N ASN A 128 -1.09 -4.35 -7.55
CA ASN A 128 -0.13 -5.33 -7.10
C ASN A 128 -0.85 -6.68 -6.92
N VAL A 129 -0.15 -7.79 -6.91
CA VAL A 129 -0.74 -9.08 -6.55
C VAL A 129 -1.36 -9.02 -5.15
N CYS A 130 -0.68 -8.36 -4.20
CA CYS A 130 -1.13 -8.19 -2.82
C CYS A 130 -2.40 -7.35 -2.67
N THR A 131 -2.76 -6.49 -3.65
CA THR A 131 -4.02 -5.74 -3.63
C THR A 131 -5.23 -6.68 -3.52
N TYR A 132 -5.10 -7.86 -4.13
CA TYR A 132 -6.14 -8.91 -4.10
C TYR A 132 -6.33 -9.55 -2.72
N GLY A 133 -5.38 -9.36 -1.79
CA GLY A 133 -5.49 -9.80 -0.39
C GLY A 133 -5.87 -8.65 0.54
N TYR A 134 -5.25 -7.49 0.38
CA TYR A 134 -5.42 -6.38 1.31
C TYR A 134 -6.62 -5.46 1.01
N SER A 135 -7.22 -5.55 -0.17
CA SER A 135 -8.39 -4.72 -0.52
C SER A 135 -9.53 -5.48 -1.21
N MET A 136 -9.21 -6.44 -2.07
CA MET A 136 -10.16 -7.00 -3.03
C MET A 136 -10.67 -8.42 -2.74
N PRO A 137 -10.26 -9.15 -1.68
CA PRO A 137 -10.52 -10.60 -1.60
C PRO A 137 -12.01 -10.95 -1.64
N TYR A 138 -12.85 -10.04 -1.15
CA TYR A 138 -14.28 -10.25 -1.01
C TYR A 138 -15.12 -9.27 -1.84
N TRP A 139 -14.54 -8.57 -2.81
CA TRP A 139 -15.30 -7.63 -3.62
C TRP A 139 -16.35 -8.33 -4.47
N ASP A 140 -17.55 -7.79 -4.46
CA ASP A 140 -18.62 -8.13 -5.38
C ASP A 140 -18.51 -7.32 -6.70
N TRP A 141 -19.43 -7.56 -7.63
CA TRP A 141 -19.43 -6.85 -8.90
C TRP A 141 -19.65 -5.35 -8.73
N GLU A 142 -20.49 -4.93 -7.78
CA GLU A 142 -20.78 -3.50 -7.57
C GLU A 142 -19.50 -2.74 -7.20
N ARG A 143 -18.65 -3.32 -6.33
CA ARG A 143 -17.39 -2.69 -5.97
C ARG A 143 -16.37 -2.73 -7.12
N TRP A 144 -16.30 -3.83 -7.85
CA TRP A 144 -15.44 -3.94 -9.04
C TRP A 144 -15.85 -2.98 -10.16
N GLU A 145 -17.17 -2.78 -10.40
CA GLU A 145 -17.64 -1.83 -11.38
C GLU A 145 -17.18 -0.41 -11.08
N LYS A 146 -17.31 0.03 -9.81
CA LYS A 146 -16.81 1.33 -9.36
C LYS A 146 -15.30 1.48 -9.54
N GLU A 147 -14.53 0.41 -9.32
CA GLU A 147 -13.09 0.43 -9.51
C GLU A 147 -12.70 0.53 -10.98
N ILE A 148 -13.38 -0.21 -11.86
CA ILE A 148 -13.12 -0.13 -13.31
C ILE A 148 -13.51 1.26 -13.84
N ASP A 149 -14.59 1.86 -13.34
CA ASP A 149 -14.96 3.24 -13.68
C ASP A 149 -13.90 4.24 -13.19
N TRP A 150 -13.38 4.06 -11.96
CA TRP A 150 -12.27 4.86 -11.43
C TRP A 150 -11.03 4.74 -12.34
N MET A 151 -10.64 3.53 -12.68
CA MET A 151 -9.50 3.29 -13.58
C MET A 151 -9.71 3.95 -14.95
N ALA A 152 -10.90 3.83 -15.54
CA ALA A 152 -11.20 4.43 -16.83
C ALA A 152 -11.10 5.96 -16.81
N LEU A 153 -11.63 6.61 -15.76
CA LEU A 153 -11.55 8.06 -15.57
C LEU A 153 -10.11 8.53 -15.38
N HIS A 154 -9.29 7.73 -14.69
CA HIS A 154 -7.88 8.02 -14.43
C HIS A 154 -6.95 7.60 -15.57
N GLY A 155 -7.50 7.04 -16.65
CA GLY A 155 -6.76 6.69 -17.86
C GLY A 155 -5.95 5.40 -17.75
N ILE A 156 -6.27 4.54 -16.77
CA ILE A 156 -5.63 3.23 -16.58
C ILE A 156 -6.19 2.24 -17.59
N ASP A 157 -5.31 1.58 -18.33
CA ASP A 157 -5.68 0.66 -19.40
C ASP A 157 -4.97 -0.71 -19.36
N MET A 158 -4.11 -0.93 -18.36
CA MET A 158 -3.36 -2.18 -18.18
C MET A 158 -3.40 -2.65 -16.70
N PRO A 159 -4.58 -3.02 -16.16
CA PRO A 159 -4.66 -3.50 -14.78
C PRO A 159 -4.33 -5.00 -14.69
N LEU A 160 -3.94 -5.46 -13.47
CA LEU A 160 -4.01 -6.89 -13.15
C LEU A 160 -5.46 -7.36 -13.11
N ALA A 161 -5.72 -8.61 -13.52
CA ALA A 161 -7.04 -9.24 -13.50
C ALA A 161 -6.92 -10.72 -13.08
N LEU A 162 -6.70 -10.95 -11.78
CA LEU A 162 -6.28 -12.24 -11.22
C LEU A 162 -7.43 -13.07 -10.62
N VAL A 163 -8.65 -12.56 -10.60
CA VAL A 163 -9.84 -13.26 -10.07
C VAL A 163 -10.06 -14.57 -10.84
N GLY A 164 -10.43 -15.65 -10.15
CA GLY A 164 -10.72 -16.95 -10.77
C GLY A 164 -9.52 -17.85 -11.03
N TYR A 165 -8.28 -17.43 -10.67
CA TYR A 165 -7.09 -18.27 -10.80
C TYR A 165 -7.29 -19.66 -10.17
N GLU A 166 -7.79 -19.71 -8.93
CA GLU A 166 -7.95 -20.92 -8.14
C GLU A 166 -8.93 -21.89 -8.80
N ALA A 167 -10.02 -21.38 -9.35
CA ALA A 167 -11.00 -22.20 -10.05
C ALA A 167 -10.42 -22.87 -11.30
N ILE A 168 -9.58 -22.14 -12.06
CA ILE A 168 -8.96 -22.68 -13.27
C ILE A 168 -7.86 -23.67 -12.95
N ILE A 169 -7.00 -23.36 -11.97
CA ILE A 169 -5.91 -24.28 -11.61
C ILE A 169 -6.44 -25.56 -10.95
N ALA A 170 -7.50 -25.47 -10.14
CA ALA A 170 -8.18 -26.63 -9.58
C ALA A 170 -8.70 -27.58 -10.68
N ARG A 171 -9.33 -27.05 -11.73
CA ARG A 171 -9.77 -27.83 -12.90
C ARG A 171 -8.60 -28.53 -13.60
N VAL A 172 -7.46 -27.86 -13.75
CA VAL A 172 -6.25 -28.42 -14.35
C VAL A 172 -5.71 -29.57 -13.49
N TRP A 173 -5.56 -29.36 -12.18
CA TRP A 173 -5.06 -30.37 -11.26
C TRP A 173 -5.99 -31.58 -11.14
N LYS A 174 -7.30 -31.36 -11.13
CA LYS A 174 -8.30 -32.44 -11.14
C LYS A 174 -8.20 -33.31 -12.41
N LYS A 175 -8.01 -32.70 -13.58
CA LYS A 175 -7.75 -33.41 -14.83
C LYS A 175 -6.43 -34.22 -14.82
N MET A 176 -5.49 -33.82 -13.96
CA MET A 176 -4.23 -34.54 -13.78
C MET A 176 -4.29 -35.59 -12.68
N GLY A 177 -5.44 -35.82 -12.06
CA GLY A 177 -5.69 -36.95 -11.13
C GLY A 177 -5.64 -36.61 -9.64
N LEU A 178 -5.55 -35.31 -9.25
CA LEU A 178 -5.74 -34.91 -7.86
C LEU A 178 -7.22 -34.98 -7.48
N THR A 179 -7.47 -35.34 -6.22
CA THR A 179 -8.81 -35.31 -5.62
C THR A 179 -9.19 -33.91 -5.17
N ASP A 180 -10.48 -33.67 -4.98
CA ASP A 180 -10.96 -32.38 -4.45
C ASP A 180 -10.39 -32.09 -3.05
N GLU A 181 -10.22 -33.12 -2.22
CA GLU A 181 -9.65 -33.01 -0.88
C GLU A 181 -8.17 -32.58 -0.93
N GLU A 182 -7.36 -33.20 -1.81
CA GLU A 182 -5.96 -32.86 -2.01
C GLU A 182 -5.78 -31.43 -2.52
N ILE A 183 -6.64 -30.99 -3.44
CA ILE A 183 -6.65 -29.62 -3.96
C ILE A 183 -7.05 -28.65 -2.85
N ASN A 184 -8.11 -28.93 -2.13
CA ASN A 184 -8.66 -28.05 -1.08
C ASN A 184 -7.72 -27.91 0.12
N SER A 185 -6.93 -28.96 0.44
CA SER A 185 -5.93 -28.88 1.53
C SER A 185 -4.77 -27.92 1.22
N TYR A 186 -4.52 -27.65 -0.06
CA TYR A 186 -3.49 -26.72 -0.50
C TYR A 186 -3.96 -25.25 -0.49
N PHE A 187 -5.24 -25.00 -0.81
CA PHE A 187 -5.76 -23.64 -0.91
C PHE A 187 -5.80 -22.94 0.45
N VAL A 188 -5.64 -21.63 0.39
CA VAL A 188 -5.71 -20.73 1.55
C VAL A 188 -7.04 -19.96 1.55
N GLY A 189 -7.34 -19.27 2.66
CA GLY A 189 -8.49 -18.38 2.72
C GLY A 189 -8.37 -17.20 1.75
N PRO A 190 -9.50 -16.60 1.32
CA PRO A 190 -9.53 -15.62 0.24
C PRO A 190 -8.54 -14.45 0.39
N ALA A 191 -8.35 -13.92 1.58
CA ALA A 191 -7.44 -12.81 1.82
C ALA A 191 -5.95 -13.19 1.74
N HIS A 192 -5.59 -14.47 1.78
CA HIS A 192 -4.21 -14.97 1.68
C HIS A 192 -3.85 -15.51 0.29
N LEU A 193 -4.78 -15.51 -0.67
CA LEU A 193 -4.54 -16.00 -2.04
C LEU A 193 -3.35 -15.36 -2.76
N PRO A 194 -3.05 -14.06 -2.62
CA PRO A 194 -1.86 -13.47 -3.21
C PRO A 194 -0.57 -14.22 -2.87
N TRP A 195 -0.36 -14.51 -1.61
CA TRP A 195 0.86 -15.18 -1.13
C TRP A 195 0.92 -16.66 -1.48
N MET A 196 -0.23 -17.29 -1.64
CA MET A 196 -0.27 -18.65 -2.22
C MET A 196 0.15 -18.63 -3.70
N ARG A 197 -0.37 -17.65 -4.48
CA ARG A 197 -0.01 -17.47 -5.90
C ARG A 197 1.48 -17.18 -6.10
N MET A 198 2.08 -16.43 -5.16
CA MET A 198 3.50 -16.07 -5.17
C MET A 198 4.40 -17.15 -4.54
N GLY A 199 3.84 -18.22 -3.97
CA GLY A 199 4.61 -19.34 -3.41
C GLY A 199 5.06 -19.17 -1.96
N ASN A 200 4.51 -18.22 -1.24
CA ASN A 200 4.86 -17.94 0.14
C ASN A 200 4.14 -18.86 1.14
N VAL A 201 2.86 -19.16 0.92
CA VAL A 201 2.00 -19.90 1.86
C VAL A 201 1.15 -20.96 1.19
N SER A 202 0.72 -21.97 1.96
CA SER A 202 -0.30 -22.95 1.56
C SER A 202 -1.13 -23.39 2.78
N GLY A 203 -2.37 -23.83 2.57
CA GLY A 203 -3.22 -24.47 3.59
C GLY A 203 -3.73 -23.60 4.75
N ILE A 204 -3.58 -22.28 4.70
CA ILE A 204 -4.00 -21.37 5.78
C ILE A 204 -5.44 -20.92 5.57
N ASP A 205 -6.31 -21.07 6.59
CA ASP A 205 -7.71 -20.65 6.56
C ASP A 205 -8.54 -21.17 5.36
N GLY A 206 -8.06 -22.19 4.65
CA GLY A 206 -8.83 -22.93 3.64
C GLY A 206 -9.94 -23.79 4.31
N PRO A 207 -10.63 -24.59 3.51
CA PRO A 207 -10.55 -24.75 2.05
C PRO A 207 -11.32 -23.67 1.28
N LEU A 208 -11.12 -23.63 -0.05
CA LEU A 208 -12.02 -22.95 -0.99
C LEU A 208 -12.96 -23.98 -1.59
N ASN A 209 -14.24 -23.77 -1.46
CA ASN A 209 -15.24 -24.70 -1.98
C ASN A 209 -15.69 -24.39 -3.40
N GLU A 210 -16.52 -25.26 -3.96
CA GLU A 210 -17.05 -25.14 -5.33
C GLU A 210 -17.91 -23.87 -5.51
N ASP A 211 -18.61 -23.42 -4.46
CA ASP A 211 -19.41 -22.18 -4.52
C ASP A 211 -18.50 -20.96 -4.72
N TRP A 212 -17.37 -20.90 -3.99
CA TRP A 212 -16.38 -19.86 -4.19
C TRP A 212 -15.86 -19.86 -5.65
N HIS A 213 -15.42 -21.01 -6.14
CA HIS A 213 -14.91 -21.13 -7.51
C HIS A 213 -15.94 -20.67 -8.55
N ARG A 214 -17.19 -21.07 -8.41
CA ARG A 214 -18.27 -20.68 -9.31
C ARG A 214 -18.52 -19.16 -9.27
N GLN A 215 -18.56 -18.56 -8.09
CA GLN A 215 -18.73 -17.12 -7.90
C GLN A 215 -17.57 -16.33 -8.53
N GLN A 216 -16.32 -16.77 -8.33
CA GLN A 216 -15.15 -16.09 -8.89
C GLN A 216 -15.09 -16.20 -10.41
N ILE A 217 -15.50 -17.30 -11.00
CA ILE A 217 -15.64 -17.43 -12.47
C ILE A 217 -16.67 -16.42 -12.99
N ALA A 218 -17.85 -16.39 -12.38
CA ALA A 218 -18.91 -15.46 -12.79
C ALA A 218 -18.48 -13.99 -12.64
N LEU A 219 -17.75 -13.66 -11.59
CA LEU A 219 -17.20 -12.33 -11.34
C LEU A 219 -16.13 -11.96 -12.39
N GLN A 220 -15.20 -12.87 -12.68
CA GLN A 220 -14.12 -12.64 -13.64
C GLN A 220 -14.66 -12.41 -15.05
N HIS A 221 -15.72 -13.11 -15.45
CA HIS A 221 -16.41 -12.81 -16.73
C HIS A 221 -16.87 -11.36 -16.79
N LYS A 222 -17.51 -10.85 -15.73
CA LYS A 222 -17.95 -9.45 -15.67
C LYS A 222 -16.78 -8.47 -15.75
N ILE A 223 -15.71 -8.73 -14.97
CA ILE A 223 -14.49 -7.91 -14.94
C ILE A 223 -13.85 -7.85 -16.32
N LEU A 224 -13.54 -8.99 -16.93
CA LEU A 224 -12.86 -9.02 -18.21
C LEU A 224 -13.72 -8.46 -19.35
N ASN A 225 -15.02 -8.72 -19.34
CA ASN A 225 -15.93 -8.16 -20.34
C ASN A 225 -16.00 -6.64 -20.25
N ARG A 226 -16.06 -6.06 -19.03
CA ARG A 226 -16.04 -4.62 -18.82
C ARG A 226 -14.69 -4.02 -19.24
N MET A 227 -13.58 -4.59 -18.80
CA MET A 227 -12.25 -4.12 -19.19
C MET A 227 -12.05 -4.14 -20.71
N LYS A 228 -12.44 -5.24 -21.36
CA LYS A 228 -12.37 -5.38 -22.83
C LYS A 228 -13.26 -4.37 -23.56
N SER A 229 -14.47 -4.09 -23.05
CA SER A 229 -15.38 -3.09 -23.66
C SER A 229 -14.83 -1.66 -23.54
N LEU A 230 -13.98 -1.39 -22.55
CA LEU A 230 -13.25 -0.13 -22.40
C LEU A 230 -11.91 -0.13 -23.18
N GLY A 231 -11.56 -1.21 -23.87
CA GLY A 231 -10.30 -1.33 -24.62
C GLY A 231 -9.07 -1.51 -23.72
N MET A 232 -9.27 -1.89 -22.45
CA MET A 232 -8.18 -2.21 -21.53
C MET A 232 -7.50 -3.52 -21.96
N LYS A 233 -6.23 -3.65 -21.61
CA LYS A 233 -5.37 -4.81 -21.83
C LYS A 233 -5.01 -5.44 -20.47
N PRO A 234 -5.92 -6.21 -19.86
CA PRO A 234 -5.66 -6.79 -18.55
C PRO A 234 -4.50 -7.78 -18.59
N ILE A 235 -3.73 -7.82 -17.50
CA ILE A 235 -2.72 -8.85 -17.25
C ILE A 235 -3.38 -9.95 -16.44
N CYS A 236 -3.54 -11.13 -17.04
CA CYS A 236 -4.19 -12.29 -16.44
C CYS A 236 -3.17 -13.21 -15.77
N PRO A 237 -3.58 -14.10 -14.85
CA PRO A 237 -2.65 -15.00 -14.19
C PRO A 237 -2.16 -16.10 -15.15
N GLY A 238 -0.92 -16.57 -14.93
CA GLY A 238 -0.35 -17.78 -15.47
C GLY A 238 0.01 -18.76 -14.37
N PHE A 239 0.71 -19.85 -14.69
CA PHE A 239 1.15 -20.86 -13.73
C PHE A 239 2.59 -20.61 -13.28
N PRO A 240 2.85 -20.25 -12.02
CA PRO A 240 4.18 -19.88 -11.52
C PRO A 240 5.02 -21.09 -11.05
N GLY A 241 4.48 -22.31 -11.03
CA GLY A 241 5.19 -23.51 -10.63
C GLY A 241 4.82 -24.06 -9.25
N PHE A 242 3.93 -23.41 -8.52
CA PHE A 242 3.52 -23.88 -7.19
C PHE A 242 2.39 -24.91 -7.28
N ILE A 243 2.50 -26.02 -6.54
CA ILE A 243 1.62 -27.20 -6.65
C ILE A 243 1.40 -27.84 -5.28
N PRO A 244 0.29 -28.57 -5.07
CA PRO A 244 0.11 -29.44 -3.92
C PRO A 244 1.18 -30.54 -3.85
N GLU A 245 1.69 -30.84 -2.64
CA GLU A 245 2.60 -31.96 -2.43
C GLU A 245 1.99 -33.31 -2.88
N ALA A 246 0.68 -33.42 -2.85
CA ALA A 246 -0.09 -34.59 -3.27
C ALA A 246 0.21 -35.05 -4.72
N PHE A 247 0.81 -34.19 -5.56
CA PHE A 247 1.31 -34.61 -6.87
C PHE A 247 2.32 -35.77 -6.81
N LYS A 248 3.07 -35.95 -5.69
CA LYS A 248 3.97 -37.06 -5.47
C LYS A 248 3.23 -38.43 -5.48
N ARG A 249 1.95 -38.44 -5.11
CA ARG A 249 1.14 -39.68 -5.18
C ARG A 249 0.95 -40.14 -6.62
N ILE A 250 0.79 -39.21 -7.56
CA ILE A 250 0.58 -39.52 -8.99
C ILE A 250 1.91 -39.67 -9.72
N TYR A 251 2.90 -38.87 -9.34
CA TYR A 251 4.24 -38.84 -9.92
C TYR A 251 5.30 -39.09 -8.84
N PRO A 252 5.54 -40.36 -8.39
CA PRO A 252 6.41 -40.65 -7.24
C PRO A 252 7.86 -40.13 -7.37
N ASN A 253 8.34 -39.99 -8.60
CA ASN A 253 9.70 -39.50 -8.89
C ASN A 253 9.75 -37.99 -9.18
N LEU A 254 8.66 -37.28 -9.00
CA LEU A 254 8.61 -35.84 -9.27
C LEU A 254 9.50 -35.08 -8.31
N HIS A 255 10.40 -34.27 -8.83
CA HIS A 255 11.24 -33.40 -8.04
C HIS A 255 10.46 -32.14 -7.66
N ILE A 256 10.07 -32.06 -6.39
CA ILE A 256 9.38 -30.91 -5.77
C ILE A 256 10.29 -30.29 -4.73
N ILE A 257 10.39 -28.96 -4.74
CA ILE A 257 11.18 -28.16 -3.80
C ILE A 257 10.21 -27.53 -2.79
N GLN A 258 10.47 -27.73 -1.50
CA GLN A 258 9.74 -26.99 -0.47
C GLN A 258 10.32 -25.59 -0.35
N THR A 259 9.47 -24.58 -0.49
CA THR A 259 9.83 -23.16 -0.27
C THR A 259 9.47 -22.78 1.14
N HIS A 260 10.21 -21.85 1.72
CA HIS A 260 9.97 -21.30 3.07
C HIS A 260 9.88 -19.78 3.00
N TRP A 261 8.93 -19.23 3.74
CA TRP A 261 8.75 -17.78 3.84
C TRP A 261 8.49 -17.38 5.29
N GLY A 262 9.20 -16.35 5.76
CA GLY A 262 9.06 -15.83 7.12
C GLY A 262 9.34 -16.85 8.24
N GLY A 263 9.96 -17.97 7.94
CA GLY A 263 10.32 -19.03 8.90
C GLY A 263 9.15 -19.92 9.37
N ALA A 264 7.89 -19.49 9.20
CA ALA A 264 6.72 -20.24 9.66
C ALA A 264 5.86 -20.80 8.53
N PHE A 265 5.98 -20.27 7.34
CA PHE A 265 5.17 -20.64 6.18
C PHE A 265 5.96 -21.42 5.15
N CYS A 266 5.27 -22.29 4.44
CA CYS A 266 5.85 -23.04 3.34
C CYS A 266 4.87 -23.20 2.17
N ASN A 267 5.45 -23.51 1.01
CA ASN A 267 4.74 -23.92 -0.18
C ASN A 267 5.58 -24.96 -0.92
N TRP A 268 5.07 -25.49 -2.01
CA TRP A 268 5.74 -26.52 -2.79
C TRP A 268 5.88 -26.07 -4.24
N MET A 269 7.09 -26.06 -4.75
CA MET A 269 7.41 -25.67 -6.12
C MET A 269 7.86 -26.90 -6.91
N ILE A 270 7.26 -27.13 -8.07
CA ILE A 270 7.75 -28.12 -9.01
C ILE A 270 9.09 -27.67 -9.59
N SER A 271 10.07 -28.57 -9.67
CA SER A 271 11.34 -28.22 -10.29
C SER A 271 11.11 -27.71 -11.73
N PRO A 272 11.72 -26.57 -12.09
CA PRO A 272 11.62 -26.08 -13.47
C PRO A 272 12.15 -27.04 -14.53
N GLN A 273 12.92 -28.06 -14.13
CA GLN A 273 13.46 -29.08 -15.02
C GLN A 273 12.41 -30.14 -15.41
N GLU A 274 11.35 -30.27 -14.61
CA GLU A 274 10.31 -31.28 -14.84
C GLU A 274 9.43 -30.90 -16.05
N GLU A 275 9.12 -31.91 -16.88
CA GLU A 275 8.18 -31.72 -17.99
C GLU A 275 6.78 -31.36 -17.51
N LEU A 276 6.41 -31.79 -16.31
CA LEU A 276 5.11 -31.54 -15.73
C LEU A 276 4.87 -30.04 -15.52
N PHE A 277 5.93 -29.26 -15.25
CA PHE A 277 5.86 -27.80 -15.19
C PHE A 277 5.24 -27.20 -16.47
N SER A 278 5.81 -27.56 -17.63
CA SER A 278 5.32 -27.06 -18.92
C SER A 278 3.92 -27.60 -19.27
N LYS A 279 3.62 -28.85 -18.87
CA LYS A 279 2.29 -29.45 -19.09
C LYS A 279 1.21 -28.70 -18.29
N ILE A 280 1.46 -28.41 -17.00
CA ILE A 280 0.51 -27.66 -16.17
C ILE A 280 0.35 -26.23 -16.71
N GLY A 281 1.45 -25.52 -16.98
CA GLY A 281 1.41 -24.15 -17.48
C GLY A 281 0.64 -24.01 -18.80
N THR A 282 0.91 -24.91 -19.76
CA THR A 282 0.17 -24.95 -21.04
C THR A 282 -1.31 -25.29 -20.83
N ALA A 283 -1.62 -26.25 -19.98
CA ALA A 283 -3.00 -26.63 -19.68
C ALA A 283 -3.75 -25.46 -18.99
N PHE A 284 -3.09 -24.74 -18.10
CA PHE A 284 -3.67 -23.58 -17.43
C PHE A 284 -4.07 -22.49 -18.43
N ILE A 285 -3.17 -22.09 -19.33
CA ILE A 285 -3.47 -21.06 -20.34
C ILE A 285 -4.65 -21.48 -21.21
N ARG A 286 -4.68 -22.74 -21.66
CA ARG A 286 -5.78 -23.27 -22.48
C ARG A 286 -7.12 -23.28 -21.74
N GLU A 287 -7.15 -23.71 -20.47
CA GLU A 287 -8.37 -23.70 -19.65
C GLU A 287 -8.83 -22.27 -19.36
N TRP A 288 -7.88 -21.35 -19.07
CA TRP A 288 -8.19 -19.93 -18.89
C TRP A 288 -8.83 -19.33 -20.15
N GLU A 289 -8.23 -19.54 -21.31
CA GLU A 289 -8.76 -19.00 -22.56
C GLU A 289 -10.04 -19.67 -23.02
N LYS A 290 -10.24 -20.94 -22.72
CA LYS A 290 -11.49 -21.64 -22.95
C LYS A 290 -12.62 -21.03 -22.14
N GLU A 291 -12.36 -20.60 -20.91
CA GLU A 291 -13.34 -20.00 -20.02
C GLU A 291 -13.56 -18.51 -20.35
N PHE A 292 -12.50 -17.71 -20.43
CA PHE A 292 -12.55 -16.25 -20.47
C PHE A 292 -12.20 -15.64 -21.83
N GLY A 293 -11.80 -16.45 -22.81
CA GLY A 293 -11.29 -16.01 -24.10
C GLY A 293 -9.84 -15.52 -24.04
N LYS A 294 -9.27 -15.23 -25.21
CA LYS A 294 -7.87 -14.84 -25.38
C LYS A 294 -7.52 -13.55 -24.62
N ASN A 295 -6.31 -13.54 -24.06
CA ASN A 295 -5.67 -12.37 -23.45
C ASN A 295 -4.25 -12.22 -23.98
N ASP A 296 -3.71 -10.99 -23.93
CA ASP A 296 -2.39 -10.69 -24.48
C ASP A 296 -1.27 -10.94 -23.46
N TYR A 297 -1.54 -10.75 -22.15
CA TYR A 297 -0.55 -10.74 -21.08
C TYR A 297 -0.89 -11.76 -19.99
N TYR A 298 0.12 -12.55 -19.57
CA TYR A 298 -0.01 -13.53 -18.50
C TYR A 298 1.11 -13.34 -17.47
N LEU A 299 0.71 -13.12 -16.22
CA LEU A 299 1.62 -12.94 -15.09
C LEU A 299 2.12 -14.31 -14.61
N VAL A 300 3.43 -14.49 -14.65
CA VAL A 300 4.13 -15.63 -14.06
C VAL A 300 5.38 -15.10 -13.37
N ASP A 301 5.35 -15.09 -12.05
CA ASP A 301 6.49 -14.69 -11.23
C ASP A 301 7.45 -15.85 -11.04
N SER A 302 8.74 -15.54 -11.02
CA SER A 302 9.79 -16.53 -10.83
C SER A 302 10.54 -16.19 -9.55
N PHE A 303 10.62 -17.16 -8.63
CA PHE A 303 11.42 -17.07 -7.40
C PHE A 303 11.12 -15.82 -6.55
N ASN A 304 9.84 -15.54 -6.32
CA ASN A 304 9.43 -14.39 -5.53
C ASN A 304 9.76 -14.60 -4.05
N GLU A 305 10.57 -13.70 -3.46
CA GLU A 305 11.04 -13.74 -2.06
C GLU A 305 11.65 -15.07 -1.63
N MET A 306 12.31 -15.75 -2.54
CA MET A 306 12.97 -17.02 -2.27
C MET A 306 14.33 -17.09 -2.94
N ASP A 307 15.20 -17.95 -2.42
CA ASP A 307 16.46 -18.26 -3.07
C ASP A 307 16.21 -18.98 -4.41
N ILE A 308 17.04 -18.70 -5.38
CA ILE A 308 17.01 -19.41 -6.65
C ILE A 308 17.64 -20.80 -6.44
N PRO A 309 16.88 -21.89 -6.64
CA PRO A 309 17.33 -23.26 -6.29
C PRO A 309 18.29 -23.85 -7.35
N PHE A 310 19.31 -23.09 -7.71
CA PHE A 310 20.33 -23.45 -8.68
C PHE A 310 21.73 -23.32 -8.06
N PRO A 311 22.78 -23.82 -8.73
CA PRO A 311 24.15 -23.72 -8.23
C PRO A 311 24.59 -22.31 -7.86
N ALA A 312 25.73 -22.19 -7.21
CA ALA A 312 26.25 -20.95 -6.69
C ALA A 312 26.30 -19.83 -7.74
N LYS A 313 26.00 -18.61 -7.28
CA LYS A 313 26.11 -17.39 -8.06
C LYS A 313 27.50 -17.26 -8.71
N GLY A 314 27.56 -16.83 -9.96
CA GLY A 314 28.79 -16.73 -10.74
C GLY A 314 29.18 -18.01 -11.49
N SER A 315 28.52 -19.17 -11.24
CA SER A 315 28.81 -20.38 -11.98
C SER A 315 28.12 -20.38 -13.35
N LYS A 316 28.81 -20.89 -14.38
CA LYS A 316 28.26 -21.02 -15.72
C LYS A 316 27.01 -21.89 -15.73
N GLU A 317 27.04 -22.98 -14.97
CA GLU A 317 25.90 -23.91 -14.82
C GLU A 317 24.64 -23.21 -14.31
N ARG A 318 24.76 -22.32 -13.32
CA ARG A 318 23.64 -21.52 -12.82
C ARG A 318 22.96 -20.72 -13.92
N TYR A 319 23.75 -20.04 -14.74
CA TYR A 319 23.20 -19.17 -15.79
C TYR A 319 22.60 -19.98 -16.95
N GLU A 320 23.18 -21.13 -17.28
CA GLU A 320 22.60 -22.05 -18.26
C GLU A 320 21.24 -22.60 -17.77
N LEU A 321 21.12 -22.95 -16.49
CA LEU A 321 19.88 -23.41 -15.88
C LEU A 321 18.83 -22.30 -15.82
N LEU A 322 19.21 -21.06 -15.46
CA LEU A 322 18.31 -19.92 -15.49
C LEU A 322 17.77 -19.61 -16.90
N ALA A 323 18.65 -19.63 -17.90
CA ALA A 323 18.26 -19.46 -19.30
C ALA A 323 17.30 -20.57 -19.78
N SER A 324 17.56 -21.82 -19.38
CA SER A 324 16.66 -22.96 -19.67
C SER A 324 15.33 -22.82 -18.96
N TYR A 325 15.33 -22.36 -17.70
CA TYR A 325 14.11 -22.13 -16.95
C TYR A 325 13.26 -21.02 -17.58
N GLY A 326 13.86 -19.87 -17.90
CA GLY A 326 13.15 -18.77 -18.55
C GLY A 326 12.52 -19.19 -19.88
N ASP A 327 13.24 -19.98 -20.69
CA ASP A 327 12.68 -20.57 -21.91
C ASP A 327 11.50 -21.49 -21.62
N LYS A 328 11.58 -22.36 -20.61
CA LYS A 328 10.48 -23.27 -20.24
C LYS A 328 9.23 -22.53 -19.78
N VAL A 329 9.38 -21.49 -18.97
CA VAL A 329 8.27 -20.63 -18.58
C VAL A 329 7.61 -20.02 -19.81
N TYR A 330 8.41 -19.39 -20.68
CA TYR A 330 7.92 -18.79 -21.91
C TYR A 330 7.23 -19.81 -22.82
N GLN A 331 7.85 -20.99 -23.04
CA GLN A 331 7.25 -22.05 -23.87
C GLN A 331 5.95 -22.59 -23.27
N SER A 332 5.83 -22.68 -21.96
CA SER A 332 4.59 -23.11 -21.31
C SER A 332 3.42 -22.18 -21.62
N ILE A 333 3.69 -20.88 -21.66
CA ILE A 333 2.69 -19.85 -22.02
C ILE A 333 2.41 -19.90 -23.53
N ARG A 334 3.46 -19.91 -24.36
CA ARG A 334 3.38 -19.90 -25.81
C ARG A 334 2.62 -21.08 -26.39
N HIS A 335 2.82 -22.29 -25.84
CA HIS A 335 2.10 -23.50 -26.27
C HIS A 335 0.59 -23.42 -25.96
N GLY A 336 0.20 -22.63 -24.97
CA GLY A 336 -1.19 -22.29 -24.68
C GLY A 336 -1.73 -21.23 -25.63
N ASN A 337 -0.97 -20.13 -25.77
CA ASN A 337 -1.28 -18.98 -26.63
C ASN A 337 -0.02 -18.44 -27.31
N PRO A 338 0.17 -18.65 -28.64
CA PRO A 338 1.37 -18.20 -29.36
C PRO A 338 1.59 -16.68 -29.36
N ASP A 339 0.53 -15.92 -29.19
CA ASP A 339 0.58 -14.46 -29.24
C ASP A 339 0.87 -13.83 -27.86
N ALA A 340 0.75 -14.61 -26.79
CA ALA A 340 0.87 -14.13 -25.43
C ALA A 340 2.26 -13.58 -25.07
N VAL A 341 2.25 -12.64 -24.14
CA VAL A 341 3.43 -12.02 -23.52
C VAL A 341 3.55 -12.51 -22.08
N TRP A 342 4.70 -13.03 -21.71
CA TRP A 342 5.02 -13.33 -20.33
C TRP A 342 5.25 -12.04 -19.55
N THR A 343 4.48 -11.81 -18.50
CA THR A 343 4.63 -10.67 -17.60
C THR A 343 5.22 -11.15 -16.26
N MET A 344 6.18 -10.43 -15.71
CA MET A 344 6.85 -10.76 -14.45
C MET A 344 6.99 -9.54 -13.57
N GLN A 345 6.68 -9.67 -12.27
CA GLN A 345 6.97 -8.64 -11.27
C GLN A 345 8.48 -8.50 -11.04
N GLY A 346 8.96 -7.27 -10.90
CA GLY A 346 10.38 -6.96 -10.74
C GLY A 346 10.74 -6.21 -9.46
N TRP A 347 9.83 -6.09 -8.48
CA TRP A 347 10.14 -5.41 -7.21
C TRP A 347 11.31 -6.05 -6.46
N MET A 348 11.45 -7.38 -6.54
CA MET A 348 12.55 -8.13 -5.96
C MET A 348 13.92 -7.77 -6.54
N PHE A 349 13.97 -7.21 -7.74
CA PHE A 349 15.24 -6.81 -8.37
C PHE A 349 15.97 -5.70 -7.61
N GLY A 350 15.24 -4.84 -6.90
CA GLY A 350 15.80 -3.87 -5.97
C GLY A 350 15.93 -4.42 -4.54
N TYR A 351 14.90 -5.09 -4.04
CA TYR A 351 14.83 -5.63 -2.69
C TYR A 351 15.86 -6.73 -2.42
N GLN A 352 16.04 -7.66 -3.36
CA GLN A 352 16.97 -8.79 -3.25
C GLN A 352 18.10 -8.69 -4.29
N ARG A 353 18.73 -7.51 -4.39
CA ARG A 353 19.80 -7.24 -5.35
C ARG A 353 20.98 -8.22 -5.23
N ASN A 354 21.23 -8.77 -4.05
CA ASN A 354 22.23 -9.81 -3.81
C ASN A 354 21.90 -11.15 -4.51
N ILE A 355 20.63 -11.43 -4.75
CA ILE A 355 20.16 -12.62 -5.52
C ILE A 355 19.99 -12.26 -6.99
N TRP A 356 19.32 -11.13 -7.25
CA TRP A 356 18.98 -10.63 -8.58
C TRP A 356 20.04 -9.63 -9.08
N ASP A 357 21.27 -10.12 -9.31
CA ASP A 357 22.29 -9.30 -9.95
C ASP A 357 22.08 -9.19 -11.47
N TYR A 358 22.93 -8.40 -12.11
CA TYR A 358 22.86 -8.13 -13.53
C TYR A 358 22.84 -9.43 -14.35
N GLU A 359 23.76 -10.36 -14.10
CA GLU A 359 23.92 -11.60 -14.83
C GLU A 359 22.76 -12.56 -14.59
N THR A 360 22.20 -12.62 -13.37
CA THR A 360 21.07 -13.49 -13.01
C THR A 360 19.81 -13.13 -13.80
N LEU A 361 19.44 -11.85 -13.84
CA LEU A 361 18.29 -11.43 -14.66
C LEU A 361 18.59 -11.61 -16.15
N GLY A 362 19.79 -11.24 -16.60
CA GLY A 362 20.21 -11.43 -17.98
C GLY A 362 20.10 -12.87 -18.47
N ALA A 363 20.55 -13.83 -17.65
CA ALA A 363 20.42 -15.24 -17.96
C ALA A 363 18.95 -15.69 -18.05
N LEU A 364 18.13 -15.31 -17.09
CA LEU A 364 16.70 -15.66 -17.06
C LEU A 364 15.98 -15.25 -18.34
N VAL A 365 16.22 -14.02 -18.80
CA VAL A 365 15.46 -13.44 -19.93
C VAL A 365 16.10 -13.72 -21.30
N SER A 366 17.29 -14.32 -21.34
CA SER A 366 18.13 -14.41 -22.54
C SER A 366 17.51 -15.18 -23.72
N LYS A 367 16.70 -16.20 -23.44
CA LYS A 367 16.03 -17.03 -24.47
C LYS A 367 14.59 -16.62 -24.77
N VAL A 368 14.09 -15.58 -24.11
CA VAL A 368 12.74 -15.06 -24.35
C VAL A 368 12.83 -13.94 -25.39
N PRO A 369 12.03 -13.96 -26.49
CA PRO A 369 12.03 -12.85 -27.45
C PRO A 369 11.68 -11.51 -26.79
N ASP A 370 12.27 -10.41 -27.28
CA ASP A 370 12.15 -9.11 -26.63
C ASP A 370 10.71 -8.59 -26.56
N ASP A 371 9.88 -8.89 -27.54
CA ASP A 371 8.47 -8.50 -27.60
C ASP A 371 7.54 -9.48 -26.88
N LYS A 372 8.07 -10.55 -26.30
CA LYS A 372 7.31 -11.61 -25.62
C LYS A 372 7.50 -11.62 -24.10
N MET A 373 8.10 -10.59 -23.55
CA MET A 373 8.23 -10.42 -22.11
C MET A 373 7.93 -8.96 -21.72
N LEU A 374 7.27 -8.78 -20.59
CA LEU A 374 7.02 -7.48 -19.96
C LEU A 374 7.48 -7.55 -18.50
N LEU A 375 8.39 -6.66 -18.11
CA LEU A 375 8.88 -6.54 -16.73
C LEU A 375 8.15 -5.40 -16.01
N LEU A 376 7.59 -5.69 -14.86
CA LEU A 376 6.91 -4.71 -14.02
C LEU A 376 7.91 -4.21 -12.96
N ASP A 377 8.55 -3.06 -13.19
CA ASP A 377 9.40 -2.41 -12.19
C ASP A 377 8.52 -1.66 -11.18
N LEU A 378 8.07 -2.37 -10.14
CA LEU A 378 6.98 -1.92 -9.27
C LEU A 378 7.40 -0.93 -8.18
N ALA A 379 8.67 -0.93 -7.75
CA ALA A 379 9.09 -0.35 -6.48
C ALA A 379 10.15 0.75 -6.62
N VAL A 380 9.99 1.65 -7.59
CA VAL A 380 10.97 2.72 -7.84
C VAL A 380 11.10 3.68 -6.66
N ASP A 381 9.99 3.97 -5.96
CA ASP A 381 9.97 4.76 -4.73
C ASP A 381 10.78 4.09 -3.60
N TYR A 382 10.67 2.76 -3.44
CA TYR A 382 11.46 2.00 -2.48
C TYR A 382 12.95 1.97 -2.83
N ASN A 383 13.30 1.80 -4.09
CA ASN A 383 14.70 1.89 -4.54
C ASN A 383 15.32 3.23 -4.13
N ARG A 384 14.60 4.33 -4.32
CA ARG A 384 15.10 5.68 -4.05
C ARG A 384 15.11 6.04 -2.56
N HIS A 385 14.03 5.76 -1.85
CA HIS A 385 13.79 6.38 -0.56
C HIS A 385 13.93 5.43 0.63
N PHE A 386 13.99 4.12 0.41
CA PHE A 386 14.09 3.14 1.48
C PHE A 386 15.28 2.19 1.34
N TRP A 387 15.42 1.52 0.20
CA TRP A 387 16.58 0.63 0.00
C TRP A 387 17.85 1.38 -0.39
N HIS A 388 17.74 2.65 -0.80
CA HIS A 388 18.85 3.49 -1.24
C HIS A 388 19.74 2.80 -2.28
N SER A 389 19.09 2.08 -3.21
CA SER A 389 19.73 1.35 -4.28
C SER A 389 19.62 2.09 -5.60
N GLU A 390 20.54 1.82 -6.51
CA GLU A 390 20.42 2.28 -7.89
C GLU A 390 19.10 1.82 -8.49
N VAL A 391 18.41 2.67 -9.25
CA VAL A 391 17.14 2.31 -9.88
C VAL A 391 17.33 1.20 -10.90
N ASN A 392 16.36 0.32 -10.99
CA ASN A 392 16.52 -0.92 -11.74
C ASN A 392 16.80 -0.71 -13.23
N TRP A 393 16.21 0.29 -13.90
CA TRP A 393 16.47 0.52 -15.32
C TRP A 393 17.91 0.99 -15.61
N GLU A 394 18.57 1.68 -14.68
CA GLU A 394 19.99 2.03 -14.80
C GLU A 394 20.86 0.80 -14.56
N TYR A 395 20.62 0.09 -13.46
CA TYR A 395 21.37 -1.10 -13.09
C TYR A 395 21.30 -2.20 -14.16
N TYR A 396 20.11 -2.51 -14.69
CA TYR A 396 19.92 -3.51 -15.73
C TYR A 396 20.00 -2.95 -17.16
N LYS A 397 20.49 -1.72 -17.35
CA LYS A 397 20.72 -1.08 -18.65
C LYS A 397 19.51 -1.21 -19.59
N GLY A 398 18.35 -0.78 -19.13
CA GLY A 398 17.10 -0.86 -19.87
C GLY A 398 16.51 -2.27 -19.96
N PHE A 399 16.74 -3.11 -18.94
CA PHE A 399 16.16 -4.44 -18.79
C PHE A 399 16.40 -5.36 -19.98
N TYR A 400 17.65 -5.40 -20.50
CA TYR A 400 18.02 -6.28 -21.61
C TYR A 400 17.12 -6.13 -22.84
N ASN A 401 16.69 -4.90 -23.13
CA ASN A 401 15.79 -4.58 -24.24
C ASN A 401 14.38 -5.18 -24.13
N LYS A 402 13.97 -5.68 -22.96
CA LYS A 402 12.58 -6.09 -22.72
C LYS A 402 11.70 -4.85 -22.48
N PRO A 403 10.45 -4.83 -22.95
CA PRO A 403 9.46 -3.84 -22.48
C PRO A 403 9.33 -3.87 -20.96
N TRP A 404 9.16 -2.69 -20.35
CA TRP A 404 9.00 -2.59 -18.92
C TRP A 404 8.06 -1.46 -18.50
N VAL A 405 7.58 -1.54 -17.27
CA VAL A 405 6.65 -0.58 -16.66
C VAL A 405 7.38 0.16 -15.56
N TYR A 406 7.44 1.48 -15.61
CA TYR A 406 7.80 2.33 -14.48
C TYR A 406 6.64 2.32 -13.48
N SER A 407 6.85 1.89 -12.25
CA SER A 407 5.79 1.90 -11.25
C SER A 407 6.34 2.10 -9.83
N VAL A 408 5.45 2.53 -8.94
CA VAL A 408 5.71 2.79 -7.52
C VAL A 408 4.78 1.98 -6.65
N ILE A 409 5.17 1.71 -5.40
CA ILE A 409 4.33 1.07 -4.38
C ILE A 409 3.93 2.12 -3.34
N PRO A 410 2.90 2.94 -3.57
CA PRO A 410 2.53 4.02 -2.68
C PRO A 410 1.92 3.56 -1.36
N ASN A 411 1.65 2.27 -1.24
CA ASN A 411 1.08 1.67 -0.04
C ASN A 411 1.54 0.23 0.14
N MET A 412 1.98 -0.11 1.34
CA MET A 412 2.29 -1.47 1.79
C MET A 412 1.22 -1.97 2.77
N GLY A 413 0.70 -3.18 2.54
CA GLY A 413 -0.23 -3.86 3.45
C GLY A 413 -1.61 -3.24 3.57
N GLY A 414 -1.99 -2.28 2.74
CA GLY A 414 -3.26 -1.56 2.86
C GLY A 414 -3.36 -0.67 4.10
N LYS A 415 -2.24 -0.27 4.70
CA LYS A 415 -2.20 0.61 5.86
C LYS A 415 -2.83 1.98 5.54
N THR A 416 -3.46 2.59 6.53
CA THR A 416 -4.14 3.87 6.37
C THR A 416 -3.35 5.06 6.90
N GLY A 417 -2.12 4.85 7.35
CA GLY A 417 -1.23 5.94 7.73
C GLY A 417 -0.81 6.78 6.53
N MET A 418 -0.76 8.10 6.72
CA MET A 418 -0.31 9.01 5.66
C MET A 418 1.21 8.96 5.51
N THR A 419 1.67 8.80 4.29
CA THR A 419 3.08 8.87 3.89
C THR A 419 3.18 9.10 2.40
N GLY A 420 4.34 9.58 1.95
CA GLY A 420 4.69 9.72 0.55
C GLY A 420 5.47 10.99 0.27
N ILE A 421 6.20 11.03 -0.84
CA ILE A 421 6.87 12.23 -1.32
C ILE A 421 6.15 12.66 -2.59
N LEU A 422 5.21 13.60 -2.47
CA LEU A 422 4.38 14.00 -3.61
C LEU A 422 5.19 14.54 -4.77
N ASP A 423 6.29 15.28 -4.52
CA ASP A 423 7.18 15.74 -5.59
C ASP A 423 7.79 14.58 -6.37
N PHE A 424 8.16 13.50 -5.70
CA PHE A 424 8.67 12.31 -6.38
C PHE A 424 7.57 11.60 -7.17
N TYR A 425 6.37 11.46 -6.62
CA TYR A 425 5.25 10.84 -7.34
C TYR A 425 4.80 11.67 -8.55
N ALA A 426 4.90 12.99 -8.45
CA ALA A 426 4.61 13.89 -9.56
C ALA A 426 5.64 13.80 -10.71
N ASN A 427 6.94 13.67 -10.38
CA ASN A 427 8.02 14.00 -11.30
C ASN A 427 9.07 12.88 -11.49
N GLY A 428 9.10 11.86 -10.65
CA GLY A 428 10.12 10.80 -10.68
C GLY A 428 10.18 10.01 -12.01
N HIS A 429 9.07 9.87 -12.70
CA HIS A 429 9.01 9.22 -14.01
C HIS A 429 9.76 9.98 -15.11
N LEU A 430 9.98 11.29 -14.97
CA LEU A 430 10.69 12.12 -15.94
C LEU A 430 12.16 11.73 -16.03
N GLU A 431 12.74 11.24 -14.93
CA GLU A 431 14.09 10.69 -14.92
C GLU A 431 14.19 9.47 -15.83
N ALA A 432 13.26 8.52 -15.70
CA ALA A 432 13.23 7.33 -16.54
C ALA A 432 13.00 7.69 -18.02
N LEU A 433 12.11 8.64 -18.32
CA LEU A 433 11.86 9.11 -19.70
C LEU A 433 13.10 9.75 -20.36
N SER A 434 13.93 10.45 -19.56
CA SER A 434 15.12 11.15 -20.05
C SER A 434 16.39 10.30 -20.03
N SER A 435 16.37 9.14 -19.34
CA SER A 435 17.52 8.26 -19.19
C SER A 435 18.01 7.69 -20.54
N ALA A 436 19.33 7.61 -20.71
CA ALA A 436 19.94 6.86 -21.81
C ALA A 436 19.62 5.35 -21.72
N ASN A 437 19.38 4.85 -20.52
CA ASN A 437 19.02 3.46 -20.22
C ASN A 437 17.51 3.22 -20.12
N LYS A 438 16.66 4.13 -20.60
CA LYS A 438 15.20 3.93 -20.60
C LYS A 438 14.74 2.69 -21.36
N GLY A 439 15.57 2.17 -22.28
CA GLY A 439 15.26 0.99 -23.07
C GLY A 439 13.87 1.08 -23.72
N ARG A 440 13.07 0.03 -23.54
CA ARG A 440 11.69 -0.05 -24.05
C ARG A 440 10.66 0.26 -22.97
N LEU A 441 10.79 1.41 -22.31
CA LEU A 441 9.81 1.90 -21.34
C LEU A 441 8.42 2.01 -21.99
N LEU A 442 7.50 1.14 -21.57
CA LEU A 442 6.17 0.98 -22.19
C LEU A 442 5.10 1.77 -21.44
N ALA A 443 5.12 1.70 -20.11
CA ALA A 443 4.00 2.17 -19.30
C ALA A 443 4.46 2.92 -18.04
N HIS A 444 3.58 3.80 -17.57
CA HIS A 444 3.58 4.34 -16.21
C HIS A 444 2.57 3.58 -15.36
N GLY A 445 2.87 3.36 -14.09
CA GLY A 445 1.99 2.59 -13.24
C GLY A 445 2.04 2.92 -11.76
N MET A 446 1.09 2.35 -11.05
CA MET A 446 0.99 2.34 -9.61
C MET A 446 0.62 0.93 -9.13
N ALA A 447 1.39 0.41 -8.19
CA ALA A 447 1.31 -0.97 -7.72
C ALA A 447 1.09 -1.05 -6.20
N PRO A 448 0.04 -0.42 -5.64
CA PRO A 448 -0.22 -0.46 -4.20
C PRO A 448 -0.53 -1.89 -3.75
N GLU A 449 -0.01 -2.29 -2.60
CA GLU A 449 -0.47 -3.53 -1.96
C GLU A 449 -1.92 -3.43 -1.45
N GLY A 450 -2.38 -2.22 -1.14
CA GLY A 450 -3.77 -1.95 -0.82
C GLY A 450 -4.18 -0.55 -1.25
N ILE A 451 -5.45 -0.39 -1.57
CA ILE A 451 -6.08 0.87 -1.98
C ILE A 451 -7.09 1.36 -0.94
N GLU A 452 -7.81 2.43 -1.23
CA GLU A 452 -8.71 3.13 -0.32
C GLU A 452 -7.96 3.80 0.86
N ASN A 453 -6.82 4.42 0.52
CA ASN A 453 -5.97 5.21 1.43
C ASN A 453 -5.23 6.27 0.62
N ASN A 454 -4.79 7.37 1.25
CA ASN A 454 -3.95 8.40 0.62
C ASN A 454 -4.41 8.82 -0.80
N GLU A 455 -5.69 9.09 -0.99
CA GLU A 455 -6.32 9.29 -2.32
C GLU A 455 -5.60 10.35 -3.17
N VAL A 456 -5.02 11.35 -2.55
CA VAL A 456 -4.23 12.40 -3.23
C VAL A 456 -3.07 11.84 -4.05
N ILE A 457 -2.41 10.79 -3.54
CA ILE A 457 -1.27 10.16 -4.22
C ILE A 457 -1.71 9.51 -5.52
N TYR A 458 -2.81 8.78 -5.50
CA TYR A 458 -3.31 8.07 -6.68
C TYR A 458 -3.85 9.01 -7.75
N GLU A 459 -4.50 10.10 -7.33
CA GLU A 459 -4.92 11.16 -8.25
C GLU A 459 -3.72 11.84 -8.93
N LEU A 460 -2.65 12.12 -8.14
CA LEU A 460 -1.41 12.71 -8.64
C LEU A 460 -0.66 11.77 -9.58
N LEU A 461 -0.50 10.50 -9.21
CA LEU A 461 0.15 9.49 -10.05
C LEU A 461 -0.59 9.27 -11.37
N ALA A 462 -1.93 9.30 -11.34
CA ALA A 462 -2.71 9.23 -12.57
C ALA A 462 -2.46 10.43 -13.48
N ASP A 463 -2.35 11.64 -12.92
CA ASP A 463 -2.01 12.83 -13.71
C ASP A 463 -0.56 12.80 -14.21
N ALA A 464 0.40 12.36 -13.37
CA ALA A 464 1.80 12.22 -13.72
C ALA A 464 2.01 11.28 -14.92
N GLY A 465 1.31 10.15 -14.97
CA GLY A 465 1.37 9.22 -16.11
C GLY A 465 0.92 9.82 -17.45
N TRP A 466 0.25 10.96 -17.44
CA TRP A 466 -0.20 11.68 -18.65
C TRP A 466 0.62 12.94 -18.95
N SER A 467 1.71 13.19 -18.19
CA SER A 467 2.58 14.36 -18.35
C SER A 467 4.01 13.96 -18.75
N ASP A 468 4.55 14.65 -19.74
CA ASP A 468 5.99 14.65 -20.10
C ASP A 468 6.71 15.88 -19.53
N LYS A 469 6.06 16.66 -18.67
CA LYS A 469 6.54 17.90 -18.07
C LYS A 469 6.46 17.83 -16.58
N GLU A 470 7.32 18.59 -15.93
CA GLU A 470 7.31 18.79 -14.50
C GLU A 470 5.95 19.33 -14.02
N ILE A 471 5.44 18.73 -12.96
CA ILE A 471 4.22 19.14 -12.26
C ILE A 471 4.64 19.93 -11.02
N ASP A 472 4.25 21.19 -10.95
CA ASP A 472 4.33 22.02 -9.74
C ASP A 472 3.29 21.48 -8.73
N VAL A 473 3.76 20.77 -7.72
CA VAL A 473 2.90 20.11 -6.72
C VAL A 473 2.05 21.09 -5.93
N HIS A 474 2.57 22.27 -5.57
CA HIS A 474 1.78 23.29 -4.87
C HIS A 474 0.60 23.81 -5.71
N LYS A 475 0.84 24.08 -6.98
CA LYS A 475 -0.20 24.47 -7.92
C LYS A 475 -1.21 23.35 -8.14
N TRP A 476 -0.71 22.12 -8.29
CA TRP A 476 -1.55 20.94 -8.49
C TRP A 476 -2.45 20.68 -7.27
N LEU A 477 -1.92 20.76 -6.04
CA LEU A 477 -2.68 20.62 -4.79
C LEU A 477 -3.76 21.68 -4.61
N LYS A 478 -3.49 22.90 -5.06
CA LYS A 478 -4.51 23.95 -5.09
C LYS A 478 -5.69 23.56 -5.99
N GLU A 479 -5.43 23.07 -7.20
CA GLU A 479 -6.49 22.64 -8.13
C GLU A 479 -7.17 21.37 -7.63
N TYR A 480 -6.43 20.41 -7.08
CA TYR A 480 -6.97 19.22 -6.42
C TYR A 480 -7.94 19.60 -5.30
N SER A 481 -7.54 20.49 -4.39
CA SER A 481 -8.38 20.96 -3.29
C SER A 481 -9.65 21.66 -3.78
N CYS A 482 -9.53 22.52 -4.80
CA CYS A 482 -10.69 23.20 -5.40
C CYS A 482 -11.69 22.20 -6.00
N ASN A 483 -11.19 21.15 -6.65
CA ASN A 483 -12.03 20.07 -7.19
C ASN A 483 -12.65 19.24 -6.06
N ARG A 484 -11.84 18.79 -5.10
CA ARG A 484 -12.27 17.90 -4.03
C ARG A 484 -13.30 18.53 -3.10
N TYR A 485 -13.12 19.81 -2.76
CA TYR A 485 -13.97 20.46 -1.77
C TYR A 485 -14.93 21.50 -2.39
N GLY A 486 -14.87 21.73 -3.70
CA GLY A 486 -15.68 22.70 -4.40
C GLY A 486 -15.23 24.16 -4.17
N SER A 487 -14.28 24.38 -3.28
CA SER A 487 -13.62 25.66 -3.01
C SER A 487 -12.27 25.43 -2.34
N CYS A 488 -11.39 26.42 -2.34
CA CYS A 488 -10.06 26.32 -1.77
C CYS A 488 -9.73 27.52 -0.87
N PRO A 489 -10.34 27.63 0.34
CA PRO A 489 -10.03 28.67 1.33
C PRO A 489 -8.55 28.67 1.72
N ALA A 490 -8.07 29.79 2.27
CA ALA A 490 -6.68 29.92 2.71
C ALA A 490 -6.28 28.86 3.74
N ALA A 491 -7.19 28.48 4.64
CA ALA A 491 -6.93 27.44 5.64
C ALA A 491 -6.74 26.03 5.02
N VAL A 492 -7.50 25.70 3.98
CA VAL A 492 -7.31 24.44 3.24
C VAL A 492 -5.95 24.44 2.52
N ARG A 493 -5.57 25.53 1.87
CA ARG A 493 -4.24 25.62 1.24
C ARG A 493 -3.13 25.48 2.27
N ARG A 494 -3.22 26.19 3.40
CA ARG A 494 -2.26 26.06 4.50
C ARG A 494 -2.17 24.62 5.03
N CYS A 495 -3.30 23.92 5.12
CA CYS A 495 -3.30 22.50 5.49
C CYS A 495 -2.44 21.68 4.52
N TRP A 496 -2.67 21.79 3.22
CA TRP A 496 -1.93 21.00 2.22
C TRP A 496 -0.45 21.38 2.17
N ASP A 497 -0.10 22.68 2.31
CA ASP A 497 1.31 23.09 2.41
C ASP A 497 2.00 22.44 3.62
N LEU A 498 1.34 22.44 4.79
CA LEU A 498 1.86 21.80 6.00
C LEU A 498 1.91 20.26 5.91
N LEU A 499 0.99 19.63 5.18
CA LEU A 499 1.07 18.20 4.88
C LEU A 499 2.27 17.85 3.98
N LEU A 500 2.62 18.72 3.03
CA LEU A 500 3.86 18.60 2.24
C LEU A 500 5.13 18.70 3.09
N GLU A 501 5.12 19.55 4.12
CA GLU A 501 6.23 19.65 5.07
C GLU A 501 6.33 18.48 6.04
N SER A 502 5.33 17.60 6.09
CA SER A 502 5.23 16.50 7.03
C SER A 502 5.02 15.15 6.34
N VAL A 503 3.82 14.62 6.40
CA VAL A 503 3.50 13.26 5.95
C VAL A 503 3.66 13.05 4.44
N TYR A 504 3.44 14.07 3.63
CA TYR A 504 3.55 14.00 2.17
C TYR A 504 4.86 14.58 1.61
N GLY A 505 5.80 14.94 2.47
CA GLY A 505 7.20 15.24 2.14
C GLY A 505 8.18 14.19 2.67
N THR A 506 7.68 13.10 3.25
CA THR A 506 8.49 12.06 3.88
C THR A 506 8.04 10.68 3.42
N PHE A 507 9.00 9.85 3.04
CA PHE A 507 8.75 8.45 2.78
C PHE A 507 8.91 7.66 4.08
N THR A 508 7.81 7.07 4.55
CA THR A 508 7.81 6.19 5.71
C THR A 508 7.42 4.79 5.26
N ASP A 509 8.34 3.85 5.39
CA ASP A 509 8.04 2.45 5.18
C ASP A 509 7.07 1.97 6.28
N HIS A 510 5.98 1.35 5.89
CA HIS A 510 4.98 0.81 6.80
C HIS A 510 4.45 1.84 7.85
N PRO A 511 3.80 2.95 7.44
CA PRO A 511 3.37 4.01 8.36
C PRO A 511 2.30 3.51 9.35
N ARG A 512 2.68 3.40 10.62
CA ARG A 512 1.82 2.92 11.72
C ARG A 512 2.18 3.64 13.00
N TYR A 513 1.22 3.71 13.93
CA TYR A 513 1.47 4.12 15.30
C TYR A 513 1.92 2.93 16.16
N ASN A 514 2.70 3.16 17.22
CA ASN A 514 3.09 2.08 18.16
C ASN A 514 1.86 1.45 18.86
N TRP A 515 0.80 2.22 19.08
CA TRP A 515 -0.43 1.67 19.65
C TRP A 515 -1.16 0.67 18.71
N GLN A 516 -0.79 0.59 17.44
CA GLN A 516 -1.30 -0.42 16.51
C GLN A 516 -0.56 -1.76 16.62
N PHE A 517 0.57 -1.80 17.32
CA PHE A 517 1.34 -3.03 17.54
C PHE A 517 0.97 -3.69 18.87
N ARG A 518 1.30 -4.98 18.97
CA ARG A 518 1.29 -5.68 20.25
C ARG A 518 2.19 -4.93 21.25
N PRO A 519 1.70 -4.57 22.45
CA PRO A 519 2.48 -3.88 23.45
C PRO A 519 3.80 -4.60 23.74
N GLY A 520 4.87 -3.83 23.92
CA GLY A 520 6.22 -4.36 24.14
C GLY A 520 6.97 -4.76 22.86
N THR A 521 6.35 -4.66 21.70
CA THR A 521 7.01 -4.86 20.41
C THR A 521 7.58 -3.54 19.91
N VAL A 522 8.88 -3.48 19.66
CA VAL A 522 9.52 -2.33 18.99
C VAL A 522 9.61 -2.65 17.50
N ARG A 523 8.98 -1.82 16.67
CA ARG A 523 9.07 -1.94 15.22
C ARG A 523 9.42 -0.59 14.59
N ASN A 524 10.13 -0.64 13.46
CA ASN A 524 10.46 0.53 12.67
C ASN A 524 9.24 0.99 11.88
N GLY A 525 9.18 2.27 11.61
CA GLY A 525 8.18 2.90 10.77
C GLY A 525 7.03 3.48 11.59
N SER A 526 6.99 4.80 11.71
CA SER A 526 5.85 5.51 12.23
C SER A 526 5.48 6.68 11.33
N ILE A 527 4.23 7.11 11.46
CA ILE A 527 3.72 8.28 10.74
C ILE A 527 4.50 9.51 11.20
N ASN A 528 4.85 10.38 10.27
CA ASN A 528 5.52 11.63 10.59
C ASN A 528 4.56 12.63 11.27
N ILE A 529 4.47 12.56 12.59
CA ILE A 529 3.62 13.38 13.45
C ILE A 529 4.34 14.61 14.00
N ASN A 530 5.12 15.30 13.20
CA ASN A 530 5.79 16.52 13.59
C ASN A 530 4.77 17.69 13.83
N PRO A 531 5.21 18.84 14.40
CA PRO A 531 4.31 19.96 14.64
C PRO A 531 3.57 20.49 13.41
N SER A 532 4.15 20.40 12.21
CA SER A 532 3.50 20.82 10.96
C SER A 532 2.28 19.96 10.65
N PHE A 533 2.35 18.64 10.91
CA PHE A 533 1.21 17.74 10.74
C PHE A 533 0.02 18.15 11.63
N PHE A 534 0.27 18.41 12.93
CA PHE A 534 -0.81 18.83 13.83
C PHE A 534 -1.44 20.15 13.39
N LYS A 535 -0.61 21.16 13.03
CA LYS A 535 -1.09 22.44 12.49
C LYS A 535 -1.86 22.30 11.18
N ALA A 536 -1.48 21.34 10.33
CA ALA A 536 -2.22 21.05 9.11
C ALA A 536 -3.68 20.70 9.42
N VAL A 537 -3.89 19.75 10.34
CA VAL A 537 -5.23 19.30 10.72
C VAL A 537 -6.02 20.41 11.43
N GLU A 538 -5.37 21.17 12.32
CA GLU A 538 -5.97 22.33 12.96
C GLU A 538 -6.46 23.36 11.92
N SER A 539 -5.67 23.63 10.89
CA SER A 539 -6.06 24.51 9.78
C SER A 539 -7.23 23.96 8.97
N PHE A 540 -7.29 22.64 8.78
CA PHE A 540 -8.36 22.00 8.01
C PHE A 540 -9.72 22.11 8.71
N VAL A 541 -9.76 21.93 10.02
CA VAL A 541 -11.01 21.99 10.80
C VAL A 541 -11.58 23.41 10.90
N GLU A 542 -10.76 24.47 10.70
CA GLU A 542 -11.21 25.87 10.74
C GLU A 542 -12.39 26.16 9.79
N VAL A 543 -12.38 25.53 8.61
CA VAL A 543 -13.39 25.76 7.56
C VAL A 543 -14.58 24.81 7.64
N GLY A 544 -14.67 23.98 8.69
CA GLY A 544 -15.68 22.94 8.83
C GLY A 544 -17.12 23.44 8.64
N ALA A 545 -17.45 24.60 9.22
CA ALA A 545 -18.78 25.19 9.09
C ALA A 545 -19.15 25.53 7.62
N GLN A 546 -18.18 25.93 6.80
CA GLN A 546 -18.39 26.26 5.39
C GLN A 546 -18.50 24.99 4.52
N MET A 547 -17.83 23.92 4.92
CA MET A 547 -17.64 22.70 4.12
C MET A 547 -18.52 21.54 4.54
N LYS A 548 -19.33 21.66 5.58
CA LYS A 548 -20.16 20.57 6.15
C LYS A 548 -21.11 19.88 5.16
N GLY A 549 -21.43 20.52 4.04
CA GLY A 549 -22.25 19.95 2.97
C GLY A 549 -21.47 19.17 1.91
N ASN A 550 -20.13 19.11 1.99
CA ASN A 550 -19.30 18.40 1.03
C ASN A 550 -18.89 17.02 1.60
N PRO A 551 -19.31 15.91 1.00
CA PRO A 551 -19.02 14.57 1.53
C PRO A 551 -17.52 14.23 1.51
N LEU A 552 -16.75 14.69 0.52
CA LEU A 552 -15.31 14.44 0.44
C LEU A 552 -14.55 15.24 1.52
N TYR A 553 -15.01 16.47 1.82
CA TYR A 553 -14.46 17.22 2.96
C TYR A 553 -14.72 16.50 4.28
N LEU A 554 -15.93 15.98 4.50
CA LEU A 554 -16.26 15.25 5.73
C LEU A 554 -15.48 13.95 5.88
N ALA A 555 -15.25 13.24 4.79
CA ALA A 555 -14.41 12.04 4.79
C ALA A 555 -12.96 12.39 5.17
N ASP A 556 -12.36 13.38 4.52
CA ASP A 556 -10.99 13.82 4.84
C ASP A 556 -10.89 14.41 6.25
N LEU A 557 -11.91 15.14 6.72
CA LEU A 557 -11.94 15.65 8.08
C LEU A 557 -11.92 14.51 9.11
N ALA A 558 -12.72 13.46 8.88
CA ALA A 558 -12.74 12.31 9.76
C ALA A 558 -11.39 11.59 9.76
N GLU A 559 -10.79 11.35 8.60
CA GLU A 559 -9.49 10.70 8.47
C GLU A 559 -8.35 11.53 9.08
N LEU A 560 -8.21 12.80 8.70
CA LEU A 560 -7.18 13.70 9.22
C LEU A 560 -7.28 13.88 10.74
N THR A 561 -8.52 14.05 11.26
CA THR A 561 -8.72 14.16 12.70
C THR A 561 -8.39 12.84 13.41
N ALA A 562 -8.76 11.70 12.85
CA ALA A 562 -8.40 10.41 13.41
C ALA A 562 -6.88 10.21 13.48
N LEU A 563 -6.15 10.61 12.44
CA LEU A 563 -4.68 10.54 12.46
C LEU A 563 -4.05 11.57 13.42
N TYR A 564 -4.63 12.75 13.55
CA TYR A 564 -4.25 13.73 14.60
C TYR A 564 -4.40 13.11 16.00
N LEU A 565 -5.55 12.53 16.29
CA LEU A 565 -5.84 11.86 17.55
C LEU A 565 -4.94 10.63 17.75
N GLY A 566 -4.66 9.89 16.69
CA GLY A 566 -3.70 8.78 16.69
C GLY A 566 -2.30 9.23 17.13
N GLY A 567 -1.83 10.38 16.66
CA GLY A 567 -0.59 11.00 17.12
C GLY A 567 -0.62 11.41 18.59
N LYS A 568 -1.76 11.91 19.08
CA LYS A 568 -1.93 12.23 20.51
C LYS A 568 -1.99 10.96 21.38
N ALA A 569 -2.68 9.91 20.89
CA ALA A 569 -2.69 8.59 21.53
C ALA A 569 -1.29 7.97 21.63
N GLU A 570 -0.45 8.15 20.61
CA GLU A 570 0.96 7.75 20.62
C GLU A 570 1.75 8.42 21.75
N LEU A 571 1.53 9.73 21.96
CA LEU A 571 2.15 10.47 23.04
C LEU A 571 1.65 10.00 24.42
N LEU A 572 0.35 9.68 24.53
CA LEU A 572 -0.24 9.18 25.77
C LEU A 572 0.33 7.81 26.16
N VAL A 573 0.45 6.87 25.21
CA VAL A 573 1.05 5.55 25.50
C VAL A 573 2.45 5.72 26.07
N LYS A 574 3.28 6.57 25.48
CA LYS A 574 4.63 6.86 25.98
C LYS A 574 4.61 7.50 27.37
N ALA A 575 3.64 8.41 27.60
CA ALA A 575 3.48 9.03 28.91
C ALA A 575 3.01 8.04 29.99
N ILE A 576 2.09 7.12 29.65
CA ILE A 576 1.61 6.07 30.56
C ILE A 576 2.78 5.16 30.97
N ASP A 577 3.54 4.65 29.99
CA ASP A 577 4.71 3.81 30.27
C ASP A 577 5.71 4.52 31.18
N TRP A 578 5.97 5.80 30.90
CA TRP A 578 6.80 6.63 31.76
C TRP A 578 6.30 6.70 33.20
N GLN A 579 4.98 6.94 33.41
CA GLN A 579 4.43 7.05 34.78
C GLN A 579 4.55 5.69 35.53
N TYR A 580 4.34 4.57 34.82
CA TYR A 580 4.58 3.25 35.42
C TYR A 580 6.05 3.03 35.75
N GLU A 581 6.98 3.49 34.92
CA GLU A 581 8.40 3.39 35.17
C GLU A 581 8.85 4.13 36.44
N ILE A 582 8.31 5.33 36.66
CA ILE A 582 8.64 6.12 37.87
C ILE A 582 7.76 5.83 39.09
N GLY A 583 6.77 4.91 38.96
CA GLY A 583 5.89 4.50 40.04
C GLY A 583 4.69 5.39 40.30
N ASP A 584 4.42 6.42 39.44
CA ASP A 584 3.24 7.28 39.56
C ASP A 584 1.99 6.62 38.93
N THR A 585 1.43 5.64 39.65
CA THR A 585 0.28 4.88 39.18
C THR A 585 -1.00 5.70 39.09
N LEU A 586 -1.14 6.76 39.87
CA LEU A 586 -2.30 7.64 39.85
C LEU A 586 -2.33 8.47 38.54
N ARG A 587 -1.19 8.99 38.17
CA ARG A 587 -1.06 9.76 36.94
C ARG A 587 -1.16 8.86 35.71
N ALA A 588 -0.58 7.65 35.78
CA ALA A 588 -0.78 6.62 34.73
C ALA A 588 -2.26 6.36 34.49
N ALA A 589 -3.03 6.10 35.56
CA ALA A 589 -4.48 5.87 35.48
C ALA A 589 -5.27 7.04 34.89
N LYS A 590 -4.83 8.29 35.13
CA LYS A 590 -5.42 9.44 34.45
C LYS A 590 -5.17 9.42 32.95
N PHE A 591 -3.92 9.21 32.53
CA PHE A 591 -3.56 9.16 31.12
C PHE A 591 -4.19 7.97 30.39
N GLU A 592 -4.43 6.82 31.07
CA GLU A 592 -5.19 5.72 30.51
C GLU A 592 -6.64 6.11 30.16
N LYS A 593 -7.29 6.90 31.01
CA LYS A 593 -8.63 7.42 30.75
C LYS A 593 -8.62 8.40 29.57
N ASP A 594 -7.62 9.26 29.49
CA ASP A 594 -7.44 10.17 28.38
C ASP A 594 -7.18 9.42 27.07
N PHE A 595 -6.36 8.37 27.11
CA PHE A 595 -6.10 7.46 25.99
C PHE A 595 -7.39 6.75 25.54
N GLU A 596 -8.14 6.16 26.45
CA GLU A 596 -9.41 5.51 26.15
C GLU A 596 -10.41 6.48 25.50
N HIS A 597 -10.54 7.70 26.06
CA HIS A 597 -11.42 8.74 25.51
C HIS A 597 -11.04 9.11 24.06
N ILE A 598 -9.75 9.30 23.79
CA ILE A 598 -9.26 9.63 22.43
C ILE A 598 -9.49 8.46 21.48
N MET A 599 -9.19 7.23 21.88
CA MET A 599 -9.38 6.04 21.04
C MET A 599 -10.85 5.82 20.69
N LEU A 600 -11.75 5.94 21.65
CA LEU A 600 -13.19 5.83 21.41
C LEU A 600 -13.74 6.97 20.56
N GLY A 601 -13.24 8.21 20.76
CA GLY A 601 -13.60 9.35 19.94
C GLY A 601 -13.14 9.20 18.49
N MET A 602 -11.93 8.70 18.27
CA MET A 602 -11.37 8.39 16.95
C MET A 602 -12.20 7.30 16.25
N ASP A 603 -12.56 6.23 16.97
CA ASP A 603 -13.42 5.16 16.47
C ASP A 603 -14.78 5.69 16.03
N ALA A 604 -15.43 6.48 16.88
CA ALA A 604 -16.73 7.08 16.58
C ALA A 604 -16.66 7.98 15.34
N LEU A 605 -15.62 8.80 15.22
CA LEU A 605 -15.46 9.69 14.08
C LEU A 605 -15.27 8.91 12.77
N LEU A 606 -14.41 7.89 12.76
CA LEU A 606 -14.18 7.04 11.60
C LEU A 606 -15.38 6.19 11.21
N SER A 607 -16.34 5.97 12.11
CA SER A 607 -17.59 5.28 11.75
C SER A 607 -18.41 6.05 10.69
N THR A 608 -18.14 7.36 10.51
CA THR A 608 -18.74 8.19 9.47
C THR A 608 -18.03 8.06 8.12
N HIS A 609 -16.81 7.52 8.11
CA HIS A 609 -16.02 7.42 6.87
C HIS A 609 -16.53 6.29 5.97
N PRO A 610 -16.64 6.51 4.64
CA PRO A 610 -17.20 5.51 3.73
C PRO A 610 -16.43 4.18 3.66
N THR A 611 -15.10 4.23 3.85
CA THR A 611 -14.23 3.06 3.63
C THR A 611 -13.48 2.57 4.87
N LEU A 612 -13.20 3.45 5.86
CA LEU A 612 -12.31 3.14 7.00
C LEU A 612 -13.05 2.46 8.17
N ARG A 613 -13.74 1.34 7.88
CA ARG A 613 -14.58 0.62 8.85
C ARG A 613 -14.39 -0.90 8.75
N LEU A 614 -14.17 -1.54 9.90
CA LEU A 614 -14.08 -2.99 10.02
C LEU A 614 -15.40 -3.67 9.62
N GLU A 615 -16.54 -3.11 10.03
CA GLU A 615 -17.87 -3.60 9.67
C GLU A 615 -18.02 -3.79 8.17
N ARG A 616 -17.68 -2.78 7.37
CA ARG A 616 -17.73 -2.85 5.90
C ARG A 616 -16.87 -3.98 5.35
N TRP A 617 -15.68 -4.16 5.92
CA TRP A 617 -14.74 -5.21 5.53
C TRP A 617 -15.31 -6.60 5.82
N ILE A 618 -15.92 -6.79 6.98
CA ILE A 618 -16.57 -8.03 7.37
C ILE A 618 -17.83 -8.28 6.52
N ASP A 619 -18.62 -7.24 6.21
CA ASP A 619 -19.80 -7.37 5.34
C ASP A 619 -19.45 -7.87 3.93
N PHE A 620 -18.35 -7.42 3.36
CA PHE A 620 -17.87 -7.97 2.09
C PHE A 620 -17.56 -9.47 2.19
N ALA A 621 -16.91 -9.91 3.26
CA ALA A 621 -16.64 -11.33 3.49
C ALA A 621 -17.94 -12.13 3.65
N HIS A 622 -18.90 -11.62 4.40
CA HIS A 622 -20.21 -12.25 4.60
C HIS A 622 -21.02 -12.39 3.32
N LYS A 623 -20.98 -11.41 2.42
CA LYS A 623 -21.69 -11.45 1.13
C LYS A 623 -21.18 -12.54 0.19
N GLN A 624 -19.93 -13.00 0.37
CA GLN A 624 -19.38 -14.10 -0.43
C GLN A 624 -19.75 -15.49 0.11
N ALA A 625 -20.22 -15.56 1.34
CA ALA A 625 -20.56 -16.81 2.00
C ALA A 625 -21.96 -17.32 1.60
N VAL A 626 -22.08 -18.61 1.34
CA VAL A 626 -23.35 -19.29 1.01
C VAL A 626 -23.87 -20.09 2.21
N THR A 627 -22.96 -20.53 3.10
CA THR A 627 -23.32 -21.28 4.31
C THR A 627 -22.85 -20.57 5.57
N PRO A 628 -23.43 -20.88 6.76
CA PRO A 628 -22.94 -20.36 8.02
C PRO A 628 -21.47 -20.68 8.31
N GLU A 629 -21.01 -21.87 7.90
CA GLU A 629 -19.61 -22.30 8.07
C GLU A 629 -18.66 -21.41 7.24
N GLN A 630 -19.03 -21.15 5.98
CA GLN A 630 -18.27 -20.23 5.11
C GLN A 630 -18.27 -18.82 5.68
N ARG A 631 -19.41 -18.36 6.23
CA ARG A 631 -19.52 -17.04 6.85
C ARG A 631 -18.51 -16.89 7.99
N ARG A 632 -18.42 -17.87 8.88
CA ARG A 632 -17.41 -17.88 9.96
C ARG A 632 -15.99 -17.95 9.42
N GLN A 633 -15.73 -18.82 8.45
CA GLN A 633 -14.42 -18.97 7.83
C GLN A 633 -13.94 -17.67 7.17
N TYR A 634 -14.80 -17.02 6.39
CA TYR A 634 -14.43 -15.81 5.68
C TYR A 634 -14.28 -14.61 6.63
N GLU A 635 -15.13 -14.50 7.66
CA GLU A 635 -14.96 -13.49 8.71
C GLU A 635 -13.63 -13.69 9.46
N ARG A 636 -13.33 -14.91 9.89
CA ARG A 636 -12.05 -15.25 10.52
C ARG A 636 -10.86 -14.85 9.63
N ASN A 637 -10.91 -15.19 8.36
CA ASN A 637 -9.84 -14.86 7.40
C ASN A 637 -9.75 -13.35 7.18
N ALA A 638 -10.87 -12.63 7.10
CA ALA A 638 -10.93 -11.19 6.97
C ALA A 638 -10.36 -10.47 8.20
N ARG A 639 -10.63 -10.98 9.42
CA ARG A 639 -10.04 -10.47 10.67
C ARG A 639 -8.55 -10.74 10.74
N ARG A 640 -8.12 -11.95 10.38
CA ARG A 640 -6.72 -12.37 10.42
C ARG A 640 -5.82 -11.47 9.60
N ILE A 641 -6.19 -11.19 8.35
CA ILE A 641 -5.32 -10.43 7.44
C ILE A 641 -5.05 -9.00 7.91
N VAL A 642 -6.00 -8.36 8.63
CA VAL A 642 -5.85 -6.98 9.13
C VAL A 642 -5.33 -6.88 10.57
N THR A 643 -5.01 -8.02 11.19
CA THR A 643 -4.49 -8.09 12.58
C THR A 643 -3.25 -8.98 12.66
N ILE A 644 -3.40 -10.22 13.14
CA ILE A 644 -2.26 -11.12 13.34
C ILE A 644 -1.63 -11.61 12.03
N TRP A 645 -2.29 -11.47 10.89
CA TRP A 645 -1.86 -11.97 9.58
C TRP A 645 -1.40 -13.44 9.63
N GLY A 646 -0.32 -13.70 10.34
CA GLY A 646 0.36 -14.94 10.67
C GLY A 646 1.82 -14.64 11.03
N PRO A 647 2.39 -15.33 12.06
CA PRO A 647 3.79 -15.09 12.45
C PRO A 647 4.77 -15.34 11.28
N PRO A 648 5.80 -14.51 11.09
CA PRO A 648 6.25 -13.38 11.93
C PRO A 648 5.70 -12.01 11.50
N VAL A 649 4.65 -11.95 10.68
CA VAL A 649 4.13 -10.70 10.09
C VAL A 649 2.95 -10.11 10.86
N ASP A 650 2.86 -10.40 12.16
CA ASP A 650 1.86 -9.81 13.05
C ASP A 650 1.75 -8.30 12.89
N ASP A 651 0.51 -7.79 12.85
CA ASP A 651 0.19 -6.38 12.65
C ASP A 651 0.74 -5.75 11.35
N TYR A 652 1.15 -6.56 10.37
CA TYR A 652 1.68 -6.04 9.10
C TYR A 652 0.69 -5.12 8.40
N SER A 653 -0.57 -5.52 8.33
CA SER A 653 -1.65 -4.80 7.66
C SER A 653 -2.51 -3.98 8.64
N ALA A 654 -1.93 -3.50 9.73
CA ALA A 654 -2.63 -2.71 10.74
C ALA A 654 -3.25 -1.44 10.14
N ARG A 655 -4.52 -1.18 10.47
CA ARG A 655 -5.32 -0.09 9.92
C ARG A 655 -5.92 0.78 11.00
N VAL A 656 -6.03 2.08 10.72
CA VAL A 656 -6.77 3.03 11.57
C VAL A 656 -8.23 3.01 11.09
N TRP A 657 -8.97 2.01 11.55
CA TRP A 657 -10.37 1.79 11.18
C TRP A 657 -11.29 1.80 12.40
N SER A 658 -12.47 2.38 12.28
CA SER A 658 -13.56 2.15 13.24
C SER A 658 -13.81 0.65 13.37
N GLY A 659 -14.07 0.19 14.55
CA GLY A 659 -14.17 -1.21 14.90
C GLY A 659 -12.83 -1.83 15.30
N LEU A 660 -11.77 -1.71 14.51
CA LEU A 660 -10.44 -2.18 14.93
C LEU A 660 -9.89 -1.40 16.12
N ILE A 661 -10.10 -0.09 16.13
CA ILE A 661 -9.67 0.77 17.25
C ILE A 661 -10.36 0.36 18.54
N ARG A 662 -11.68 0.25 18.52
CA ARG A 662 -12.50 -0.02 19.70
C ARG A 662 -12.41 -1.48 20.16
N ASP A 663 -12.47 -2.43 19.22
CA ASP A 663 -12.67 -3.85 19.54
C ASP A 663 -11.36 -4.65 19.57
N TYR A 664 -10.27 -4.10 19.01
CA TYR A 664 -8.96 -4.79 18.95
C TYR A 664 -7.84 -3.99 19.61
N TYR A 665 -7.49 -2.77 19.13
CA TYR A 665 -6.33 -2.07 19.66
C TYR A 665 -6.54 -1.56 21.08
N LEU A 666 -7.67 -0.91 21.39
CA LEU A 666 -7.94 -0.39 22.72
C LEU A 666 -7.99 -1.48 23.79
N PRO A 667 -8.74 -2.61 23.63
CA PRO A 667 -8.71 -3.69 24.61
C PRO A 667 -7.31 -4.29 24.81
N ARG A 668 -6.53 -4.45 23.74
CA ARG A 668 -5.16 -4.96 23.81
C ARG A 668 -4.27 -4.08 24.71
N TRP A 669 -4.37 -2.75 24.57
CA TRP A 669 -3.66 -1.81 25.44
C TRP A 669 -4.21 -1.77 26.85
N LYS A 670 -5.51 -1.92 27.07
CA LYS A 670 -6.09 -2.03 28.43
C LYS A 670 -5.56 -3.28 29.16
N HIS A 671 -5.39 -4.40 28.50
CA HIS A 671 -4.74 -5.57 29.06
C HIS A 671 -3.28 -5.31 29.42
N TYR A 672 -2.55 -4.58 28.56
CA TYR A 672 -1.20 -4.17 28.85
C TYR A 672 -1.12 -3.29 30.09
N PHE A 673 -1.94 -2.26 30.20
CA PHE A 673 -1.98 -1.38 31.38
C PHE A 673 -2.34 -2.15 32.65
N ALA A 674 -3.27 -3.08 32.59
CA ALA A 674 -3.62 -3.95 33.70
C ALA A 674 -2.41 -4.80 34.12
N SER A 675 -1.64 -5.35 33.17
CA SER A 675 -0.44 -6.12 33.48
C SER A 675 0.65 -5.25 34.14
N ARG A 676 0.79 -3.99 33.72
CA ARG A 676 1.72 -3.03 34.34
C ARG A 676 1.32 -2.71 35.80
N LYS A 677 0.03 -2.61 36.08
CA LYS A 677 -0.51 -2.36 37.43
C LYS A 677 -0.29 -3.54 38.39
N THR A 678 -0.56 -4.75 37.90
CA THR A 678 -0.57 -5.95 38.74
C THR A 678 0.78 -6.67 38.81
N GLY A 679 1.69 -6.38 37.86
CA GLY A 679 2.93 -7.15 37.68
C GLY A 679 2.71 -8.55 37.09
N VAL A 680 1.46 -8.90 36.71
CA VAL A 680 1.12 -10.20 36.12
C VAL A 680 1.13 -10.10 34.61
N GLY A 681 1.91 -10.95 33.94
CA GLY A 681 1.99 -11.01 32.47
C GLY A 681 0.65 -11.36 31.84
N PHE A 682 0.43 -10.92 30.59
CA PHE A 682 -0.75 -11.21 29.80
C PHE A 682 -0.36 -11.93 28.50
N ASP A 683 -1.09 -12.98 28.14
CA ASP A 683 -0.88 -13.72 26.90
C ASP A 683 -1.59 -13.02 25.73
N PHE A 684 -0.89 -12.07 25.10
CA PHE A 684 -1.40 -11.34 23.96
C PHE A 684 -1.67 -12.23 22.74
N ALA A 685 -0.83 -13.23 22.49
CA ALA A 685 -0.96 -14.10 21.34
C ALA A 685 -2.24 -14.95 21.41
N ALA A 686 -2.54 -15.51 22.59
CA ALA A 686 -3.77 -16.24 22.81
C ALA A 686 -5.00 -15.33 22.70
N TRP A 687 -4.95 -14.11 23.26
CA TRP A 687 -6.06 -13.17 23.20
C TRP A 687 -6.33 -12.73 21.74
N GLU A 688 -5.31 -12.37 20.98
CA GLU A 688 -5.40 -11.97 19.58
C GLU A 688 -5.95 -13.10 18.70
N LYS A 689 -5.51 -14.34 18.92
CA LYS A 689 -6.06 -15.52 18.27
C LYS A 689 -7.54 -15.68 18.56
N ASN A 690 -7.93 -15.57 19.83
CA ASN A 690 -9.34 -15.66 20.24
C ASN A 690 -10.19 -14.55 19.61
N TRP A 691 -9.66 -13.33 19.47
CA TRP A 691 -10.34 -12.25 18.79
C TRP A 691 -10.55 -12.55 17.30
N VAL A 692 -9.56 -13.13 16.61
CA VAL A 692 -9.69 -13.57 15.21
C VAL A 692 -10.74 -14.66 15.06
N GLU A 693 -10.84 -15.60 15.99
CA GLU A 693 -11.82 -16.70 15.99
C GLU A 693 -13.23 -16.27 16.45
N SER A 694 -13.39 -15.07 17.00
CA SER A 694 -14.70 -14.55 17.40
C SER A 694 -15.52 -14.07 16.19
N GLU A 695 -16.84 -14.00 16.35
CA GLU A 695 -17.77 -13.56 15.31
C GLU A 695 -18.41 -12.21 15.66
N GLY A 696 -18.79 -11.46 14.63
CA GLY A 696 -19.51 -10.19 14.76
C GLY A 696 -18.60 -9.01 15.11
N CYS A 697 -18.99 -7.84 14.69
CA CYS A 697 -18.40 -6.57 15.13
C CYS A 697 -19.50 -5.72 15.77
N SER A 698 -19.14 -5.01 16.83
CA SER A 698 -20.08 -4.07 17.44
C SER A 698 -20.28 -2.88 16.49
N LEU A 699 -21.53 -2.50 16.26
CA LEU A 699 -21.86 -1.33 15.44
C LEU A 699 -21.67 -0.06 16.27
N GLN A 700 -20.97 0.90 15.68
CA GLN A 700 -20.85 2.23 16.24
C GLN A 700 -21.95 3.14 15.66
N THR A 701 -22.63 3.90 16.52
CA THR A 701 -23.54 4.95 16.06
C THR A 701 -22.70 6.13 15.59
N PRO A 702 -22.76 6.51 14.29
CA PRO A 702 -22.00 7.65 13.79
C PRO A 702 -22.45 8.94 14.46
N PRO A 703 -21.54 9.88 14.78
CA PRO A 703 -21.92 11.18 15.29
C PRO A 703 -22.73 11.96 14.25
N ALA A 704 -23.78 12.63 14.72
CA ALA A 704 -24.67 13.41 13.86
C ALA A 704 -24.00 14.67 13.27
N ASP A 705 -23.00 15.20 13.94
CA ASP A 705 -22.22 16.37 13.48
C ASP A 705 -20.72 16.08 13.52
N VAL A 706 -20.20 15.65 12.37
CA VAL A 706 -18.78 15.29 12.18
C VAL A 706 -17.86 16.47 12.51
N VAL A 707 -18.23 17.69 12.10
CA VAL A 707 -17.41 18.90 12.29
C VAL A 707 -17.27 19.24 13.77
N ASN A 708 -18.38 19.29 14.49
CA ASN A 708 -18.36 19.61 15.92
C ASN A 708 -17.69 18.49 16.72
N THR A 709 -17.89 17.23 16.35
CA THR A 709 -17.22 16.08 16.98
C THR A 709 -15.70 16.17 16.79
N ALA A 710 -15.24 16.39 15.55
CA ALA A 710 -13.82 16.55 15.25
C ALA A 710 -13.19 17.68 16.07
N ARG A 711 -13.84 18.87 16.10
CA ARG A 711 -13.36 20.01 16.86
C ARG A 711 -13.27 19.71 18.36
N SER A 712 -14.33 19.19 18.96
CA SER A 712 -14.35 18.87 20.38
C SER A 712 -13.28 17.87 20.80
N LEU A 713 -13.04 16.84 19.98
CA LEU A 713 -11.99 15.85 20.22
C LEU A 713 -10.59 16.48 20.09
N MET A 714 -10.38 17.34 19.12
CA MET A 714 -9.10 18.04 18.95
C MET A 714 -8.83 19.02 20.08
N ASP A 715 -9.85 19.79 20.52
CA ASP A 715 -9.75 20.70 21.66
C ASP A 715 -9.40 19.92 22.95
N TYR A 716 -10.06 18.80 23.17
CA TYR A 716 -9.72 17.90 24.29
C TYR A 716 -8.28 17.41 24.19
N ALA A 717 -7.86 16.90 23.04
CA ALA A 717 -6.52 16.39 22.83
C ALA A 717 -5.43 17.48 22.98
N ALA A 718 -5.72 18.72 22.54
CA ALA A 718 -4.85 19.86 22.75
C ALA A 718 -4.71 20.22 24.24
N PHE A 719 -5.82 20.16 25.00
CA PHE A 719 -5.82 20.44 26.43
C PHE A 719 -4.95 19.45 27.23
N ILE A 720 -5.00 18.15 26.91
CA ILE A 720 -4.22 17.13 27.63
C ILE A 720 -2.74 17.11 27.24
N THR A 721 -2.38 17.63 26.05
CA THR A 721 -0.98 17.59 25.56
C THR A 721 0.02 18.24 26.53
N PRO A 722 -0.22 19.42 27.13
CA PRO A 722 0.70 20.00 28.11
C PRO A 722 0.88 19.14 29.35
N SER A 723 -0.12 18.38 29.76
CA SER A 723 -0.05 17.50 30.95
C SER A 723 0.75 16.23 30.70
N LEU A 724 1.10 15.92 29.45
CA LEU A 724 2.00 14.79 29.11
C LEU A 724 3.45 15.08 29.47
N ILE A 725 3.81 16.36 29.67
CA ILE A 725 5.15 16.71 30.14
C ILE A 725 5.26 16.32 31.63
N PRO A 726 6.17 15.44 32.01
CA PRO A 726 6.35 15.10 33.41
C PRO A 726 6.62 16.36 34.23
N ASN A 727 5.92 16.54 35.37
CA ASN A 727 6.21 17.61 36.33
C ASN A 727 7.50 17.33 37.15
N ALA A 728 8.23 16.27 36.84
CA ALA A 728 9.53 16.02 37.45
C ALA A 728 10.46 17.21 37.18
N LYS A 729 11.11 17.70 38.20
CA LYS A 729 12.13 18.74 38.10
C LYS A 729 13.24 18.21 37.20
N LYS A 730 13.27 18.74 35.98
CA LYS A 730 14.23 18.37 34.93
C LYS A 730 15.42 19.31 35.05
N GLY A 731 16.57 18.77 35.30
CA GLY A 731 17.82 19.52 35.29
C GLY A 731 18.63 19.16 34.06
N GLU A 732 18.89 20.12 33.18
CA GLU A 732 19.79 19.92 32.05
C GLU A 732 21.20 19.56 32.56
N LEU A 733 21.78 18.50 32.00
CA LEU A 733 23.16 18.07 32.32
C LEU A 733 24.11 18.47 31.18
N GLY A 734 23.67 18.33 29.93
CA GLY A 734 24.46 18.70 28.78
C GLY A 734 23.79 18.29 27.47
N THR A 735 24.50 18.56 26.38
CA THR A 735 24.06 18.20 25.02
C THR A 735 24.96 17.11 24.43
N TRP A 736 24.44 16.40 23.46
CA TRP A 736 25.19 15.40 22.71
C TRP A 736 25.04 15.58 21.21
N THR A 737 26.08 15.24 20.47
CA THR A 737 26.10 15.26 19.00
C THR A 737 26.96 14.12 18.52
N VAL A 738 26.44 13.34 17.55
CA VAL A 738 27.17 12.21 16.96
C VAL A 738 27.09 12.32 15.43
N ALA A 739 28.26 12.35 14.82
CA ALA A 739 28.38 12.42 13.35
C ALA A 739 27.80 11.16 12.67
N PRO A 740 27.47 11.22 11.38
CA PRO A 740 26.93 10.08 10.62
C PRO A 740 27.78 8.82 10.81
N GLU A 741 27.11 7.71 11.04
CA GLU A 741 27.72 6.37 11.17
C GLU A 741 28.82 6.23 12.24
N LYS A 742 28.96 7.21 13.14
CA LYS A 742 29.94 7.18 14.22
C LYS A 742 29.34 6.64 15.52
N VAL A 743 30.27 6.16 16.37
CA VAL A 743 30.00 5.79 17.76
C VAL A 743 30.87 6.68 18.64
N GLU A 744 30.24 7.36 19.58
CA GLU A 744 30.96 8.19 20.54
C GLU A 744 30.62 7.80 21.97
N THR A 745 31.60 7.93 22.86
CA THR A 745 31.40 7.83 24.30
C THR A 745 31.49 9.22 24.89
N LEU A 746 30.41 9.66 25.48
CA LEU A 746 30.24 11.01 26.03
C LEU A 746 30.25 10.92 27.55
N SER A 747 30.93 11.84 28.19
CA SER A 747 31.02 11.92 29.63
C SER A 747 30.45 13.23 30.16
N PHE A 748 29.65 13.13 31.22
CA PHE A 748 29.03 14.25 31.89
C PHE A 748 29.21 14.14 33.39
N ARG A 749 29.71 15.19 34.03
CA ARG A 749 29.82 15.24 35.48
C ARG A 749 28.48 15.58 36.10
N ILE A 750 27.99 14.77 37.05
CA ILE A 750 26.73 15.00 37.75
C ILE A 750 27.02 15.86 38.99
N PRO A 751 26.38 17.03 39.17
CA PRO A 751 26.53 17.84 40.37
C PRO A 751 26.06 17.11 41.63
N ALA A 752 26.79 17.24 42.74
CA ALA A 752 26.52 16.56 44.02
C ALA A 752 25.10 16.87 44.56
N ASP A 753 24.65 18.09 44.41
CA ASP A 753 23.30 18.52 44.80
C ASP A 753 22.18 17.86 44.05
N LYS A 754 22.49 17.34 42.85
CA LYS A 754 21.56 16.63 41.99
C LYS A 754 21.50 15.11 42.26
N LEU A 755 22.57 14.55 42.84
CA LEU A 755 22.66 13.10 43.09
C LEU A 755 21.64 12.62 44.12
N ASN A 756 21.41 13.37 45.17
CA ASN A 756 20.51 12.97 46.27
C ASN A 756 19.05 12.74 45.85
N LYS A 757 18.65 13.35 44.74
CA LYS A 757 17.31 13.26 44.21
C LYS A 757 17.25 12.60 42.84
N LEU A 758 18.37 12.06 42.37
CA LEU A 758 18.45 11.46 41.06
C LEU A 758 17.67 10.15 41.03
N SER A 759 16.60 10.08 40.22
CA SER A 759 15.79 8.91 40.01
C SER A 759 15.91 8.35 38.59
N ALA A 760 16.32 9.20 37.63
CA ALA A 760 16.52 8.77 36.25
C ALA A 760 17.38 9.74 35.43
N ILE A 761 17.90 9.23 34.32
CA ILE A 761 18.59 9.99 33.29
C ILE A 761 17.74 9.96 32.01
N LEU A 762 17.43 11.13 31.50
CA LEU A 762 16.66 11.31 30.30
C LEU A 762 17.57 11.70 29.14
N LEU A 763 17.51 10.92 28.06
CA LEU A 763 18.09 11.28 26.78
C LEU A 763 16.98 11.78 25.84
N GLU A 764 17.20 12.93 25.23
CA GLU A 764 16.30 13.48 24.24
C GLU A 764 17.06 13.73 22.93
N LYS A 765 16.46 13.35 21.82
CA LYS A 765 16.90 13.74 20.50
C LYS A 765 16.25 15.08 20.13
N LYS A 766 17.04 16.06 19.67
CA LYS A 766 16.59 17.40 19.36
C LYS A 766 16.81 17.78 17.90
N GLY A 767 17.74 17.13 17.21
CA GLY A 767 18.11 17.47 15.84
C GLY A 767 18.59 16.31 15.01
N GLY A 768 18.59 16.51 13.70
CA GLY A 768 18.95 15.53 12.68
C GLY A 768 17.84 14.54 12.37
N LYS A 769 17.80 14.02 11.14
CA LYS A 769 16.83 12.98 10.72
C LYS A 769 17.30 11.58 11.06
N SER A 770 18.59 11.38 11.30
CA SER A 770 19.19 10.09 11.64
C SER A 770 18.75 9.59 12.99
N SER A 771 18.59 8.28 13.12
CA SER A 771 18.39 7.61 14.40
C SER A 771 19.69 7.51 15.18
N ALA A 772 19.57 7.53 16.51
CA ALA A 772 20.69 7.31 17.41
C ALA A 772 20.37 6.16 18.37
N VAL A 773 21.34 5.32 18.67
CA VAL A 773 21.22 4.21 19.64
C VAL A 773 22.19 4.47 20.79
N CYS A 774 21.66 4.67 21.99
CA CYS A 774 22.48 4.61 23.19
C CYS A 774 22.60 3.14 23.62
N SER A 775 23.76 2.56 23.42
CA SER A 775 24.02 1.13 23.65
C SER A 775 24.58 0.82 25.02
N ASN A 776 24.97 1.86 25.75
CA ASN A 776 25.48 1.71 27.12
C ASN A 776 25.33 3.01 27.89
N MET A 777 24.86 2.90 29.13
CA MET A 777 24.86 3.97 30.11
C MET A 777 25.62 3.49 31.37
N LYS A 778 26.64 4.24 31.79
CA LYS A 778 27.37 3.97 33.01
C LYS A 778 27.32 5.16 33.97
N LEU A 779 27.18 4.86 35.26
CA LEU A 779 27.52 5.80 36.32
C LEU A 779 28.78 5.33 37.00
N VAL A 780 29.75 6.22 37.11
CA VAL A 780 31.06 5.93 37.66
C VAL A 780 31.38 6.93 38.79
N ALA A 781 31.77 6.45 39.94
CA ALA A 781 32.26 7.28 41.03
C ALA A 781 33.64 6.79 41.43
N ASP A 782 34.62 7.70 41.54
CA ASP A 782 36.00 7.42 41.96
C ASP A 782 36.62 6.20 41.24
N GLY A 783 36.33 6.08 39.95
CA GLY A 783 36.79 4.98 39.10
C GLY A 783 36.04 3.65 39.28
N LYS A 784 35.06 3.58 40.18
CA LYS A 784 34.21 2.41 40.37
C LYS A 784 32.90 2.56 39.60
N VAL A 785 32.53 1.54 38.83
CA VAL A 785 31.25 1.50 38.11
C VAL A 785 30.13 1.20 39.11
N LEU A 786 29.16 2.10 39.24
CA LEU A 786 28.00 1.99 40.10
C LEU A 786 26.82 1.34 39.39
N ILE A 787 26.63 1.75 38.13
CA ILE A 787 25.55 1.25 37.23
C ILE A 787 26.18 1.04 35.87
N ASP A 788 25.89 -0.09 35.26
CA ASP A 788 26.24 -0.42 33.87
C ASP A 788 25.01 -0.99 33.19
N ASP A 789 24.27 -0.12 32.51
CA ASP A 789 23.09 -0.51 31.72
C ASP A 789 23.50 -0.63 30.25
N VAL A 790 23.58 -1.88 29.78
CA VAL A 790 23.97 -2.23 28.39
C VAL A 790 22.76 -2.40 27.47
N SER A 791 21.55 -2.03 27.91
CA SER A 791 20.36 -2.11 27.08
C SER A 791 20.37 -1.05 26.00
N ASP A 792 20.15 -1.47 24.75
CA ASP A 792 19.99 -0.56 23.63
C ASP A 792 18.75 0.31 23.78
N LYS A 793 18.93 1.62 23.80
CA LYS A 793 17.87 2.61 23.81
C LYS A 793 17.89 3.40 22.49
N VAL A 794 16.85 3.24 21.69
CA VAL A 794 16.79 3.81 20.37
C VAL A 794 16.01 5.12 20.36
N LEU A 795 16.63 6.16 19.78
CA LEU A 795 16.04 7.48 19.58
C LEU A 795 15.79 7.68 18.08
N HIS A 796 14.53 7.83 17.71
CA HIS A 796 14.06 8.13 16.35
C HIS A 796 13.36 9.48 16.30
N ASN A 797 12.98 9.94 15.12
CA ASN A 797 12.16 11.14 14.97
C ASN A 797 10.76 11.00 15.59
N ASP A 798 10.28 9.80 15.72
CA ASP A 798 9.02 9.39 16.34
C ASP A 798 9.16 8.95 17.80
N ASN A 799 10.36 8.63 18.23
CA ASN A 799 10.72 8.34 19.63
C ASN A 799 11.89 9.21 20.07
N LEU A 800 11.57 10.47 20.34
CA LEU A 800 12.58 11.49 20.64
C LEU A 800 13.18 11.39 22.05
N ARG A 801 12.70 10.44 22.87
CA ARG A 801 13.09 10.35 24.28
C ARG A 801 13.33 8.91 24.71
N THR A 802 14.29 8.72 25.60
CA THR A 802 14.48 7.48 26.34
C THR A 802 15.00 7.78 27.75
N ILE A 803 14.81 6.83 28.65
CA ILE A 803 15.14 6.97 30.05
C ILE A 803 15.95 5.80 30.54
N TYR A 804 16.88 6.08 31.45
CA TYR A 804 17.55 5.11 32.29
C TYR A 804 17.15 5.34 33.76
N LYS A 805 16.57 4.33 34.40
CA LYS A 805 16.32 4.39 35.86
C LYS A 805 17.65 4.35 36.61
N VAL A 806 17.73 5.14 37.67
CA VAL A 806 18.91 5.22 38.51
C VAL A 806 18.52 4.93 39.95
N THR A 807 19.11 3.90 40.49
CA THR A 807 19.06 3.63 41.96
C THR A 807 20.48 3.67 42.46
N LEU A 808 20.81 4.74 43.16
CA LEU A 808 22.14 4.91 43.71
C LEU A 808 22.21 4.30 45.11
N PRO A 809 23.34 3.67 45.48
CA PRO A 809 23.65 3.29 46.87
C PRO A 809 23.65 4.51 47.78
N ASP A 810 23.22 4.31 49.03
CA ASP A 810 23.06 5.41 49.98
C ASP A 810 24.38 6.10 50.36
N ASP A 811 25.50 5.38 50.29
CA ASP A 811 26.85 5.85 50.58
C ASP A 811 27.42 6.81 49.51
N ILE A 812 26.77 6.92 48.37
CA ILE A 812 27.20 7.76 47.23
C ILE A 812 26.46 9.08 47.19
N ARG A 813 25.36 9.19 47.90
CA ARG A 813 24.59 10.44 47.99
C ARG A 813 25.46 11.54 48.63
N GLY A 814 25.75 12.58 47.82
CA GLY A 814 26.67 13.66 48.27
C GLY A 814 28.09 13.58 47.73
N ASN A 815 28.45 12.58 46.95
CA ASN A 815 29.76 12.46 46.32
C ASN A 815 29.91 13.44 45.16
N ASN A 816 30.99 14.23 45.14
CA ASN A 816 31.27 15.23 44.13
C ASN A 816 31.88 14.70 42.84
N GLY A 817 32.08 13.38 42.73
CA GLY A 817 32.85 12.77 41.66
C GLY A 817 32.06 11.80 40.77
N VAL A 818 30.70 11.84 40.74
CA VAL A 818 29.92 10.94 39.89
C VAL A 818 29.89 11.43 38.47
N GLU A 819 30.27 10.56 37.55
CA GLU A 819 30.31 10.78 36.12
C GLU A 819 29.31 9.86 35.41
N LEU A 820 28.50 10.44 34.51
CA LEU A 820 27.65 9.71 33.58
C LEU A 820 28.42 9.51 32.27
N GLN A 821 28.54 8.28 31.85
CA GLN A 821 29.08 7.92 30.53
C GLN A 821 27.99 7.32 29.64
N LEU A 822 27.90 7.81 28.43
CA LEU A 822 26.90 7.35 27.44
C LEU A 822 27.62 6.95 26.15
N ARG A 823 27.39 5.74 25.68
CA ARG A 823 27.88 5.30 24.37
C ARG A 823 26.77 5.38 23.37
N ILE A 824 26.86 6.36 22.46
CA ILE A 824 25.81 6.65 21.47
C ILE A 824 26.35 6.38 20.06
N LYS A 825 25.61 5.59 19.28
CA LYS A 825 25.84 5.31 17.87
C LYS A 825 24.82 6.07 17.03
N ASN A 826 25.26 6.79 16.04
CA ASN A 826 24.41 7.31 14.98
C ASN A 826 24.30 6.25 13.87
N THR A 827 23.08 5.87 13.50
CA THR A 827 22.83 4.79 12.52
C THR A 827 22.41 5.32 11.14
N GLY A 828 22.51 6.64 10.92
CA GLY A 828 22.09 7.26 9.67
C GLY A 828 23.14 8.18 9.05
N LEU A 829 22.75 8.82 7.96
CA LEU A 829 23.64 9.62 7.11
C LEU A 829 23.73 11.11 7.49
N GLU A 830 22.95 11.57 8.46
CA GLU A 830 22.98 12.93 8.98
C GLU A 830 23.46 12.95 10.43
N THR A 831 24.01 14.07 10.88
CA THR A 831 24.37 14.27 12.28
C THR A 831 23.14 14.16 13.18
N ALA A 832 23.20 13.35 14.21
CA ALA A 832 22.18 13.28 15.26
C ALA A 832 22.62 14.08 16.48
N SER A 833 21.71 14.83 17.07
CA SER A 833 22.00 15.64 18.26
C SER A 833 20.84 15.66 19.25
N GLY A 834 21.15 15.96 20.50
CA GLY A 834 20.13 15.96 21.53
C GLY A 834 20.65 16.51 22.88
N GLN A 835 19.91 16.18 23.92
CA GLN A 835 20.09 16.69 25.27
C GLN A 835 20.09 15.54 26.29
N VAL A 836 20.91 15.66 27.33
CA VAL A 836 20.90 14.81 28.50
C VAL A 836 20.35 15.64 29.67
N SER A 837 19.39 15.08 30.37
CA SER A 837 18.82 15.70 31.57
C SER A 837 18.76 14.72 32.73
N LEU A 838 18.89 15.26 33.91
CA LEU A 838 18.69 14.52 35.16
C LEU A 838 17.24 14.71 35.61
N ILE A 839 16.65 13.65 36.13
CA ILE A 839 15.32 13.64 36.71
C ILE A 839 15.46 13.30 38.18
N GLY A 840 14.86 14.16 38.99
CA GLY A 840 14.81 13.98 40.43
C GLY A 840 13.51 14.53 41.00
N GLU A 841 13.08 13.99 42.17
CA GLU A 841 11.90 14.47 42.87
C GLU A 841 12.13 15.82 43.55
#